data_9ef1dfe2cc7fbd0df70c4828009cccc3
#
_entry.id   9ef1dfe2cc7fbd0df70c4828009cccc3
#
_cell.length_a   1.000
_cell.length_b   1.000
_cell.length_c   1.000
_cell.angle_alpha   90.00
_cell.angle_beta   90.00
_cell.angle_gamma   90.00
#
_symmetry.space_group_name_H-M   'P 1'
#
loop_
_entity.id
_entity.type
_entity.pdbx_description
1 polymer ?
#
loop_
_entity_poly.entity_id
_entity_poly.type
_entity_poly.pdbx_seq_one_letter_code
_entity_poly.pdbx_strand_id
1 'polypeptide(L)'
;MGLFDFLKRKHKNRATNTASPEVISESFPSRTAEESPVVCKEVPRPSDSVVERGHVRLTCLEIDEMILSELNKSYIAFDVETTGLSSYSDRIVELGAVRFANGVAEETFTTLVNPNIPISASATAINHITNEMLAAAPSEQTVYPQLLEFLGDAAHAETILCAHNAQFDMGFLSETLIRLGIIANFRYVDTLRLSRKYIKGMPNYKQTTLADCLGISVKDAHRAADDAQVCGEILQYVMGEIKDEIEEKKRQFEKACPTEEELAVCAFIQNIIARAGEETLFIRYRRNSSNYVEASCLYPFLKFKFSRKGKYIILPKQFAHHGFEVEDCTVSEGGTSNIRAYFSYLTELETIAEYIVASYREIRKSFERYINNSNRARTEAMQIINGQKALSTTEVKEILENEKLSKEKSAANEKPRQPSATTSKITRESVEINPKHTRVPLSLIKNLGDSDKGYKQGSPYYYAGEELRKAGDLVEAIRLFDQARYHGYDAPALYEAYVKAYRQMKDYENEIELCEEGMERLDSERAGILEARRDKAVKLLYARQIAQRNKQEKAQKKEEKATANSLDPTNAANIPKKGRAILQLTDDQTIIRAFESVSEAVRETGINAKSIRDAAKGIQKHAGGFCWRYKESEVHAVD
;
A
#
# COMPACT_ATOMS: atom_id res chain seq x y z
N MET A 1 19.05 8.14 -19.80
CA MET A 1 19.71 9.18 -19.00
C MET A 1 19.35 8.92 -17.56
N GLY A 2 20.31 8.42 -16.79
CA GLY A 2 20.07 7.99 -15.43
C GLY A 2 20.27 9.12 -14.43
N LEU A 3 19.81 8.89 -13.22
CA LEU A 3 19.88 9.79 -12.06
C LEU A 3 21.29 10.40 -11.83
N PHE A 4 22.32 9.79 -12.36
CA PHE A 4 23.73 10.26 -12.34
C PHE A 4 23.97 11.58 -13.07
N ASP A 5 23.23 11.88 -14.15
CA ASP A 5 23.43 13.12 -14.91
C ASP A 5 22.75 14.33 -14.23
N PHE A 6 21.74 14.10 -13.43
CA PHE A 6 21.06 15.16 -12.68
C PHE A 6 21.91 15.68 -11.51
N LEU A 7 22.65 14.81 -10.84
CA LEU A 7 23.49 15.19 -9.70
C LEU A 7 24.80 15.87 -10.10
N LYS A 8 25.37 15.54 -11.27
CA LYS A 8 26.59 16.21 -11.79
C LYS A 8 26.38 17.67 -12.18
N ARG A 9 25.16 18.07 -12.55
CA ARG A 9 24.86 19.47 -12.93
C ARG A 9 24.72 20.43 -11.74
N LYS A 10 24.47 19.95 -10.51
CA LYS A 10 24.32 20.82 -9.32
C LYS A 10 25.63 21.21 -8.63
N HIS A 11 26.75 20.57 -8.94
CA HIS A 11 28.02 20.78 -8.22
C HIS A 11 29.01 21.74 -8.84
N LYS A 12 28.65 22.50 -9.90
CA LYS A 12 29.62 23.37 -10.60
C LYS A 12 29.68 24.84 -10.15
N ASN A 13 28.93 25.25 -9.11
CA ASN A 13 29.01 26.62 -8.58
C ASN A 13 29.04 26.65 -7.06
N ARG A 14 30.20 26.60 -6.46
CA ARG A 14 30.66 27.38 -5.29
C ARG A 14 31.98 26.84 -4.76
N ALA A 15 33.01 27.52 -5.05
CA ALA A 15 34.31 27.43 -4.39
C ALA A 15 34.51 28.65 -3.47
N THR A 16 35.30 28.39 -2.41
CA THR A 16 35.97 29.29 -1.45
C THR A 16 35.20 29.77 -0.22
N ASN A 17 35.52 29.25 0.97
CA ASN A 17 36.41 29.88 1.93
C ASN A 17 36.63 28.94 3.16
N THR A 18 37.89 28.90 3.56
CA THR A 18 38.54 28.17 4.65
C THR A 18 38.28 28.79 6.00
N ALA A 19 38.02 27.99 7.05
CA ALA A 19 38.57 28.11 8.41
C ALA A 19 38.11 26.92 9.27
N SER A 20 39.06 26.21 9.87
CA SER A 20 38.85 25.18 10.89
C SER A 20 38.67 25.84 12.25
N PRO A 21 37.96 25.17 13.17
CA PRO A 21 38.33 25.21 14.58
C PRO A 21 38.47 23.82 15.23
N GLU A 22 39.28 23.85 16.25
CA GLU A 22 39.91 22.83 17.05
C GLU A 22 38.97 21.85 17.78
N VAL A 23 39.55 20.67 18.02
CA VAL A 23 39.00 19.58 18.85
C VAL A 23 39.19 19.91 20.33
N ILE A 24 38.11 19.86 21.12
CA ILE A 24 38.17 19.76 22.58
C ILE A 24 37.49 18.47 23.01
N SER A 25 38.29 17.59 23.61
CA SER A 25 37.86 16.36 24.26
C SER A 25 37.48 16.64 25.73
N GLU A 26 36.28 16.32 26.13
CA GLU A 26 35.91 16.25 27.55
C GLU A 26 35.37 14.86 27.92
N SER A 27 35.95 14.29 28.95
CA SER A 27 35.70 13.02 29.60
C SER A 27 34.51 13.06 30.54
N PHE A 28 33.61 12.06 30.50
CA PHE A 28 32.51 11.92 31.47
C PHE A 28 32.90 11.02 32.65
N PRO A 29 32.50 11.38 33.90
CA PRO A 29 32.60 10.49 35.04
C PRO A 29 31.34 9.64 35.22
N SER A 30 31.56 8.36 35.56
CA SER A 30 30.54 7.39 35.97
C SER A 30 29.88 7.73 37.30
N ARG A 31 28.53 7.66 37.37
CA ARG A 31 27.79 7.64 38.65
C ARG A 31 26.75 6.51 38.63
N THR A 32 26.74 5.83 39.77
CA THR A 32 25.88 4.72 40.18
C THR A 32 24.42 5.13 40.38
N ALA A 33 23.50 4.22 40.04
CA ALA A 33 22.07 4.38 40.09
C ALA A 33 21.48 4.24 41.51
N GLU A 34 20.49 5.09 41.81
CA GLU A 34 19.39 4.82 42.75
C GLU A 34 18.08 5.06 42.00
N GLU A 35 17.20 4.07 42.03
CA GLU A 35 15.93 4.07 41.32
C GLU A 35 14.86 4.86 42.09
N SER A 36 14.28 5.87 41.44
CA SER A 36 12.99 6.46 41.77
C SER A 36 12.05 6.31 40.55
N PRO A 37 10.72 6.20 40.72
CA PRO A 37 9.83 5.84 39.60
C PRO A 37 9.84 6.94 38.55
N VAL A 38 10.35 6.58 37.37
CA VAL A 38 10.43 7.44 36.21
C VAL A 38 9.03 7.57 35.61
N VAL A 39 8.38 8.71 35.80
CA VAL A 39 7.34 9.18 34.90
C VAL A 39 7.95 9.21 33.50
N CYS A 40 7.49 8.37 32.62
CA CYS A 40 7.93 8.35 31.21
C CYS A 40 7.65 9.72 30.59
N LYS A 41 8.65 10.58 30.53
CA LYS A 41 8.62 11.76 29.66
C LYS A 41 8.72 11.21 28.24
N GLU A 42 7.61 11.25 27.49
CA GLU A 42 7.64 10.97 26.05
C GLU A 42 8.70 11.87 25.41
N VAL A 43 9.70 11.24 24.81
CA VAL A 43 10.73 11.97 24.06
C VAL A 43 10.09 12.41 22.75
N PRO A 44 10.06 13.73 22.42
CA PRO A 44 9.48 14.22 21.18
C PRO A 44 10.15 13.53 19.99
N ARG A 45 9.35 13.15 19.00
CA ARG A 45 9.87 12.58 17.78
C ARG A 45 10.66 13.64 16.99
N PRO A 46 11.66 13.27 16.18
CA PRO A 46 12.47 14.23 15.42
C PRO A 46 11.66 15.14 14.47
N SER A 47 10.44 14.74 14.12
CA SER A 47 9.51 15.48 13.26
C SER A 47 8.64 16.50 13.99
N ASP A 48 8.50 16.38 15.33
CA ASP A 48 7.64 17.24 16.12
C ASP A 48 8.37 18.54 16.48
N SER A 49 7.64 19.67 16.46
CA SER A 49 8.17 20.94 16.93
C SER A 49 7.67 21.24 18.34
N VAL A 50 8.61 21.40 19.26
CA VAL A 50 8.33 21.66 20.67
C VAL A 50 8.65 23.11 20.98
N VAL A 51 7.71 23.80 21.62
CA VAL A 51 7.89 25.16 22.13
C VAL A 51 7.58 25.14 23.64
N GLU A 52 8.52 25.57 24.45
CA GLU A 52 8.33 25.79 25.90
C GLU A 52 8.19 27.27 26.15
N ARG A 53 7.10 27.66 26.82
CA ARG A 53 6.82 29.03 27.24
C ARG A 53 6.52 29.03 28.74
N GLY A 54 7.50 29.45 29.54
CA GLY A 54 7.37 29.35 31.00
C GLY A 54 7.10 27.91 31.44
N HIS A 55 5.94 27.68 32.03
CA HIS A 55 5.49 26.37 32.51
C HIS A 55 4.44 25.70 31.61
N VAL A 56 4.24 26.26 30.42
CA VAL A 56 3.38 25.66 29.35
C VAL A 56 4.25 25.08 28.25
N ARG A 57 4.01 23.80 27.94
CA ARG A 57 4.68 23.11 26.85
C ARG A 57 3.70 22.87 25.70
N LEU A 58 4.13 23.15 24.48
CA LEU A 58 3.36 22.98 23.24
C LEU A 58 4.12 22.07 22.29
N THR A 59 3.52 20.96 21.86
CA THR A 59 4.12 20.03 20.91
C THR A 59 3.24 19.93 19.65
N CYS A 60 3.72 20.52 18.55
CA CYS A 60 3.07 20.37 17.24
C CYS A 60 3.49 19.07 16.60
N LEU A 61 2.51 18.20 16.32
CA LEU A 61 2.71 16.84 15.83
C LEU A 61 2.73 16.78 14.30
N GLU A 62 3.53 15.86 13.77
CA GLU A 62 3.34 15.31 12.43
C GLU A 62 2.49 14.05 12.53
N ILE A 63 1.50 13.92 11.64
CA ILE A 63 0.61 12.75 11.63
C ILE A 63 1.29 11.58 10.92
N ASP A 64 1.61 10.55 11.69
CA ASP A 64 1.96 9.21 11.23
C ASP A 64 0.82 8.23 11.52
N GLU A 65 1.02 6.94 11.32
CA GLU A 65 0.02 5.90 11.54
C GLU A 65 -0.44 5.82 13.02
N MET A 66 0.47 6.06 13.97
CA MET A 66 0.17 6.04 15.40
C MET A 66 -0.70 7.23 15.79
N ILE A 67 -0.29 8.45 15.41
CA ILE A 67 -1.07 9.67 15.67
C ILE A 67 -2.41 9.64 14.96
N LEU A 68 -2.46 9.14 13.72
CA LEU A 68 -3.72 8.95 13.00
C LEU A 68 -4.67 8.00 13.77
N SER A 69 -4.13 6.94 14.36
CA SER A 69 -4.92 6.02 15.20
C SER A 69 -5.45 6.67 16.48
N GLU A 70 -4.68 7.57 17.10
CA GLU A 70 -5.12 8.35 18.26
C GLU A 70 -6.23 9.34 17.87
N LEU A 71 -6.01 10.12 16.82
CA LEU A 71 -6.98 11.10 16.30
C LEU A 71 -8.31 10.44 15.87
N ASN A 72 -8.26 9.23 15.31
CA ASN A 72 -9.48 8.48 14.97
C ASN A 72 -10.33 8.09 16.20
N LYS A 73 -9.71 7.99 17.39
CA LYS A 73 -10.45 7.72 18.62
C LYS A 73 -11.08 8.99 19.15
N SER A 74 -10.26 10.02 19.42
CA SER A 74 -10.75 11.31 19.89
C SER A 74 -9.72 12.43 19.70
N TYR A 75 -10.21 13.64 19.53
CA TYR A 75 -9.45 14.89 19.54
C TYR A 75 -10.36 16.04 19.93
N ILE A 76 -9.78 17.18 20.24
CA ILE A 76 -10.54 18.41 20.53
C ILE A 76 -10.13 19.49 19.53
N ALA A 77 -11.10 19.99 18.76
CA ALA A 77 -10.92 21.15 17.91
C ALA A 77 -11.07 22.42 18.78
N PHE A 78 -10.19 23.39 18.55
CA PHE A 78 -10.07 24.58 19.39
C PHE A 78 -9.88 25.82 18.52
N ASP A 79 -10.57 26.89 18.89
CA ASP A 79 -10.49 28.18 18.22
C ASP A 79 -10.70 29.31 19.24
N VAL A 80 -10.13 30.50 18.98
CA VAL A 80 -10.25 31.66 19.87
C VAL A 80 -10.51 32.94 19.09
N GLU A 81 -11.42 33.78 19.63
CA GLU A 81 -11.53 35.19 19.23
C GLU A 81 -10.75 36.08 20.19
N THR A 82 -10.17 37.15 19.65
CA THR A 82 -9.20 37.98 20.41
C THR A 82 -9.42 39.47 20.24
N THR A 83 -8.85 40.29 21.15
CA THR A 83 -8.88 41.76 21.02
C THR A 83 -7.97 42.30 19.93
N GLY A 84 -7.04 41.47 19.42
CA GLY A 84 -6.07 41.82 18.38
C GLY A 84 -5.16 40.66 18.03
N LEU A 85 -4.01 40.89 17.42
CA LEU A 85 -3.20 39.85 16.79
C LEU A 85 -1.98 39.38 17.64
N SER A 86 -1.65 40.07 18.71
CA SER A 86 -0.45 39.81 19.54
C SER A 86 -0.81 39.08 20.81
N SER A 87 -0.43 37.84 20.99
CA SER A 87 -0.70 37.05 22.20
C SER A 87 -0.07 37.65 23.47
N TYR A 88 0.93 38.55 23.35
CA TYR A 88 1.54 39.25 24.50
C TYR A 88 0.69 40.40 25.00
N SER A 89 0.16 41.24 24.09
CA SER A 89 -0.55 42.49 24.44
C SER A 89 -2.07 42.34 24.38
N ASP A 90 -2.55 41.47 23.51
CA ASP A 90 -3.97 41.22 23.34
C ASP A 90 -4.46 40.08 24.22
N ARG A 91 -5.78 39.86 24.22
CA ARG A 91 -6.45 38.90 25.09
C ARG A 91 -7.51 38.11 24.31
N ILE A 92 -7.79 36.93 24.79
CA ILE A 92 -8.91 36.13 24.34
C ILE A 92 -10.22 36.77 24.83
N VAL A 93 -11.21 36.85 23.93
CA VAL A 93 -12.55 37.38 24.20
C VAL A 93 -13.66 36.32 23.98
N GLU A 94 -13.38 35.26 23.22
CA GLU A 94 -14.24 34.10 23.11
C GLU A 94 -13.40 32.84 23.01
N LEU A 95 -13.86 31.77 23.62
CA LEU A 95 -13.27 30.43 23.55
C LEU A 95 -14.28 29.50 22.91
N GLY A 96 -13.84 28.71 21.94
CA GLY A 96 -14.57 27.61 21.33
C GLY A 96 -13.77 26.33 21.36
N ALA A 97 -14.38 25.25 21.84
CA ALA A 97 -13.80 23.93 21.77
C ALA A 97 -14.86 22.88 21.47
N VAL A 98 -14.57 21.95 20.59
CA VAL A 98 -15.46 20.87 20.19
C VAL A 98 -14.73 19.54 20.33
N ARG A 99 -15.27 18.63 21.13
CA ARG A 99 -14.77 17.28 21.28
C ARG A 99 -15.31 16.40 20.18
N PHE A 100 -14.43 15.75 19.46
CA PHE A 100 -14.73 14.73 18.47
C PHE A 100 -14.35 13.36 18.99
N ALA A 101 -15.26 12.40 18.89
CA ALA A 101 -14.97 10.98 19.16
C ALA A 101 -15.49 10.11 18.00
N ASN A 102 -14.65 9.21 17.51
CA ASN A 102 -14.96 8.33 16.37
C ASN A 102 -15.49 9.09 15.13
N GLY A 103 -14.99 10.30 14.91
CA GLY A 103 -15.38 11.14 13.78
C GLY A 103 -16.71 11.91 13.97
N VAL A 104 -17.27 11.96 15.18
CA VAL A 104 -18.50 12.68 15.48
C VAL A 104 -18.24 13.74 16.55
N ALA A 105 -18.76 14.96 16.36
CA ALA A 105 -18.76 15.97 17.38
C ALA A 105 -19.75 15.57 18.50
N GLU A 106 -19.25 15.47 19.73
CA GLU A 106 -20.05 15.00 20.89
C GLU A 106 -20.37 16.11 21.85
N GLU A 107 -19.39 16.96 22.20
CA GLU A 107 -19.51 18.01 23.19
C GLU A 107 -18.92 19.31 22.67
N THR A 108 -19.53 20.43 23.04
CA THR A 108 -19.08 21.77 22.68
C THR A 108 -18.95 22.63 23.93
N PHE A 109 -17.81 23.27 24.06
CA PHE A 109 -17.57 24.35 25.03
C PHE A 109 -17.51 25.67 24.28
N THR A 110 -18.30 26.66 24.72
CA THR A 110 -18.25 28.02 24.19
C THR A 110 -18.54 29.03 25.27
N THR A 111 -17.76 30.09 25.32
CA THR A 111 -18.00 31.19 26.27
C THR A 111 -17.28 32.44 25.85
N LEU A 112 -17.91 33.59 26.09
CA LEU A 112 -17.22 34.88 26.09
C LEU A 112 -16.34 35.01 27.33
N VAL A 113 -15.27 35.77 27.21
CA VAL A 113 -14.31 36.05 28.31
C VAL A 113 -14.13 37.54 28.40
N ASN A 114 -14.32 38.11 29.60
CA ASN A 114 -13.97 39.49 29.86
C ASN A 114 -12.44 39.63 29.99
N PRO A 115 -11.76 40.31 29.04
CA PRO A 115 -10.31 40.42 29.01
C PRO A 115 -9.78 41.50 29.93
N ASN A 116 -10.64 42.29 30.60
CA ASN A 116 -10.32 43.49 31.37
C ASN A 116 -9.56 44.57 30.55
N ILE A 117 -9.58 44.49 29.23
CA ILE A 117 -9.08 45.51 28.30
C ILE A 117 -10.12 45.70 27.18
N PRO A 118 -10.19 46.88 26.57
CA PRO A 118 -11.15 47.12 25.51
C PRO A 118 -10.78 46.34 24.25
N ILE A 119 -11.80 45.82 23.55
CA ILE A 119 -11.62 45.26 22.20
C ILE A 119 -11.49 46.39 21.17
N SER A 120 -10.60 46.23 20.20
CA SER A 120 -10.41 47.19 19.13
C SER A 120 -11.57 47.17 18.16
N ALA A 121 -11.90 48.35 17.53
CA ALA A 121 -12.94 48.42 16.51
C ALA A 121 -12.65 47.51 15.30
N SER A 122 -11.37 47.26 14.97
CA SER A 122 -10.99 46.35 13.91
C SER A 122 -11.26 44.89 14.26
N ALA A 123 -11.05 44.47 15.51
CA ALA A 123 -11.38 43.12 15.97
C ALA A 123 -12.91 42.91 16.01
N THR A 124 -13.66 43.89 16.59
CA THR A 124 -15.14 43.86 16.59
C THR A 124 -15.72 43.77 15.19
N ALA A 125 -15.12 44.43 14.20
CA ALA A 125 -15.59 44.36 12.81
C ALA A 125 -15.43 42.95 12.18
N ILE A 126 -14.59 42.11 12.75
CA ILE A 126 -14.33 40.72 12.30
C ILE A 126 -15.21 39.75 13.09
N ASN A 127 -15.10 39.75 14.43
CA ASN A 127 -15.74 38.75 15.29
C ASN A 127 -17.11 39.19 15.86
N HIS A 128 -17.54 40.42 15.57
CA HIS A 128 -18.82 41.00 16.02
C HIS A 128 -19.01 41.06 17.55
N ILE A 129 -17.93 40.87 18.33
CA ILE A 129 -17.96 40.98 19.79
C ILE A 129 -17.72 42.45 20.17
N THR A 130 -18.58 42.99 21.06
CA THR A 130 -18.52 44.38 21.49
C THR A 130 -18.05 44.52 22.94
N ASN A 131 -17.58 45.70 23.31
CA ASN A 131 -17.20 45.98 24.70
C ASN A 131 -18.36 45.79 25.71
N GLU A 132 -19.64 46.04 25.26
CA GLU A 132 -20.83 45.82 26.07
C GLU A 132 -21.04 44.33 26.38
N MET A 133 -20.81 43.47 25.37
CA MET A 133 -20.90 42.01 25.52
C MET A 133 -19.84 41.53 26.50
N LEU A 134 -18.62 42.04 26.37
CA LEU A 134 -17.47 41.64 27.21
C LEU A 134 -17.61 42.13 28.65
N ALA A 135 -18.24 43.29 28.87
CA ALA A 135 -18.49 43.80 30.21
C ALA A 135 -19.39 42.88 31.07
N ALA A 136 -20.31 42.14 30.38
CA ALA A 136 -21.20 41.17 31.02
C ALA A 136 -20.59 39.74 31.09
N ALA A 137 -19.48 39.50 30.40
CA ALA A 137 -18.84 38.19 30.33
C ALA A 137 -18.06 37.85 31.59
N PRO A 138 -17.91 36.55 31.92
CA PRO A 138 -17.09 36.12 33.08
C PRO A 138 -15.60 36.41 32.85
N SER A 139 -14.86 36.56 33.97
CA SER A 139 -13.42 36.83 33.91
C SER A 139 -12.60 35.61 33.50
N GLU A 140 -11.33 35.82 33.08
CA GLU A 140 -10.37 34.73 32.80
C GLU A 140 -10.28 33.76 34.00
N GLN A 141 -10.22 34.25 35.24
CA GLN A 141 -10.13 33.43 36.46
C GLN A 141 -11.34 32.50 36.64
N THR A 142 -12.50 32.88 36.14
CA THR A 142 -13.72 32.07 36.21
C THR A 142 -13.81 31.06 35.08
N VAL A 143 -13.41 31.44 33.86
CA VAL A 143 -13.59 30.63 32.63
C VAL A 143 -12.54 29.54 32.50
N TYR A 144 -11.26 29.84 32.79
CA TYR A 144 -10.18 28.88 32.50
C TYR A 144 -10.24 27.57 33.32
N PRO A 145 -10.68 27.56 34.59
CA PRO A 145 -10.96 26.30 35.27
C PRO A 145 -11.99 25.43 34.57
N GLN A 146 -13.07 26.02 34.00
CA GLN A 146 -14.11 25.30 33.26
C GLN A 146 -13.58 24.81 31.91
N LEU A 147 -12.77 25.63 31.20
CA LEU A 147 -12.10 25.21 30.00
C LEU A 147 -11.16 24.01 30.26
N LEU A 148 -10.38 24.05 31.32
CA LEU A 148 -9.46 22.93 31.65
C LEU A 148 -10.21 21.68 32.08
N GLU A 149 -11.36 21.80 32.73
CA GLU A 149 -12.25 20.66 33.01
C GLU A 149 -12.78 20.05 31.69
N PHE A 150 -13.21 20.88 30.74
CA PHE A 150 -13.62 20.43 29.41
C PHE A 150 -12.47 19.79 28.62
N LEU A 151 -11.29 20.40 28.62
CA LEU A 151 -10.11 19.86 27.91
C LEU A 151 -9.62 18.55 28.53
N GLY A 152 -9.79 18.39 29.87
CA GLY A 152 -9.42 17.15 30.56
C GLY A 152 -7.97 16.75 30.31
N ASP A 153 -7.78 15.53 29.83
CA ASP A 153 -6.46 14.91 29.59
C ASP A 153 -5.64 15.63 28.50
N ALA A 154 -6.26 16.50 27.68
CA ALA A 154 -5.53 17.27 26.67
C ALA A 154 -4.53 18.25 27.31
N ALA A 155 -4.81 18.78 28.51
CA ALA A 155 -3.89 19.63 29.26
C ALA A 155 -2.65 18.87 29.78
N HIS A 156 -2.65 17.55 29.71
CA HIS A 156 -1.58 16.63 30.13
C HIS A 156 -0.98 15.85 28.95
N ALA A 157 -1.20 16.31 27.73
CA ALA A 157 -0.70 15.70 26.47
C ALA A 157 -1.26 14.31 26.12
N GLU A 158 -2.37 13.87 26.69
CA GLU A 158 -2.98 12.58 26.34
C GLU A 158 -3.95 12.70 25.18
N THR A 159 -4.83 13.71 25.16
CA THR A 159 -5.71 14.01 24.01
C THR A 159 -5.08 15.08 23.12
N ILE A 160 -5.20 14.93 21.81
CA ILE A 160 -4.61 15.87 20.83
C ILE A 160 -5.59 16.99 20.55
N LEU A 161 -5.10 18.24 20.55
CA LEU A 161 -5.84 19.40 20.08
C LEU A 161 -5.67 19.59 18.56
N CYS A 162 -6.62 20.23 17.89
CA CYS A 162 -6.41 20.77 16.56
C CYS A 162 -6.95 22.19 16.45
N ALA A 163 -6.25 23.03 15.70
CA ALA A 163 -6.66 24.38 15.40
C ALA A 163 -6.24 24.75 13.96
N HIS A 164 -6.90 25.75 13.38
CA HIS A 164 -6.59 26.22 12.04
C HIS A 164 -5.64 27.42 12.09
N ASN A 165 -4.39 27.27 11.67
CA ASN A 165 -3.28 28.17 11.98
C ASN A 165 -2.94 28.14 13.49
N ALA A 166 -2.86 26.94 14.00
CA ALA A 166 -2.80 26.62 15.44
C ALA A 166 -1.76 27.40 16.25
N GLN A 167 -0.71 27.94 15.60
CA GLN A 167 0.27 28.77 16.28
C GLN A 167 -0.36 30.04 16.91
N PHE A 168 -1.43 30.55 16.29
CA PHE A 168 -2.17 31.70 16.81
C PHE A 168 -2.93 31.31 18.08
N ASP A 169 -3.81 30.35 18.01
CA ASP A 169 -4.67 29.92 19.12
C ASP A 169 -3.88 29.39 20.31
N MET A 170 -2.92 28.51 20.03
CA MET A 170 -2.04 27.95 21.05
C MET A 170 -1.12 29.00 21.68
N GLY A 171 -0.76 30.05 20.91
CA GLY A 171 -0.03 31.21 21.40
C GLY A 171 -0.82 31.99 22.45
N PHE A 172 -2.07 32.34 22.15
CA PHE A 172 -2.96 33.04 23.06
C PHE A 172 -3.33 32.19 24.29
N LEU A 173 -3.64 30.91 24.08
CA LEU A 173 -3.91 29.99 25.18
C LEU A 173 -2.72 29.90 26.13
N SER A 174 -1.50 29.69 25.63
CA SER A 174 -0.31 29.56 26.45
C SER A 174 -0.01 30.84 27.26
N GLU A 175 -0.10 32.02 26.65
CA GLU A 175 0.13 33.28 27.33
C GLU A 175 -0.90 33.54 28.45
N THR A 176 -2.16 33.15 28.25
CA THR A 176 -3.18 33.25 29.27
C THR A 176 -2.94 32.29 30.42
N LEU A 177 -2.59 31.02 30.14
CA LEU A 177 -2.26 30.05 31.20
C LEU A 177 -1.04 30.48 32.02
N ILE A 178 -0.02 31.07 31.34
CA ILE A 178 1.15 31.64 32.02
C ILE A 178 0.74 32.75 32.98
N ARG A 179 -0.12 33.68 32.54
CA ARG A 179 -0.63 34.79 33.41
C ARG A 179 -1.41 34.26 34.61
N LEU A 180 -2.13 33.17 34.43
CA LEU A 180 -2.92 32.53 35.48
C LEU A 180 -2.11 31.58 36.37
N GLY A 181 -0.83 31.34 36.07
CA GLY A 181 0.04 30.45 36.84
C GLY A 181 -0.31 28.95 36.64
N ILE A 182 -0.95 28.59 35.54
CA ILE A 182 -1.44 27.24 35.27
C ILE A 182 -0.41 26.47 34.45
N ILE A 183 0.02 25.31 34.96
CA ILE A 183 0.93 24.39 34.26
C ILE A 183 0.14 23.54 33.27
N ALA A 184 0.59 23.44 32.02
CA ALA A 184 -0.04 22.61 31.03
C ALA A 184 0.96 22.07 29.98
N ASN A 185 0.60 20.93 29.37
CA ASN A 185 1.37 20.33 28.31
C ASN A 185 0.40 19.88 27.21
N PHE A 186 0.44 20.52 26.04
CA PHE A 186 -0.47 20.24 24.94
C PHE A 186 0.26 19.59 23.78
N ARG A 187 -0.37 18.56 23.20
CA ARG A 187 -0.06 18.02 21.89
C ARG A 187 -1.12 18.54 20.90
N TYR A 188 -0.69 19.03 19.77
CA TYR A 188 -1.63 19.58 18.80
C TYR A 188 -1.22 19.36 17.34
N VAL A 189 -2.17 19.44 16.45
CA VAL A 189 -1.99 19.45 14.99
C VAL A 189 -2.53 20.75 14.40
N ASP A 190 -1.88 21.24 13.34
CA ASP A 190 -2.26 22.46 12.62
C ASP A 190 -2.97 22.10 11.32
N THR A 191 -4.29 22.29 11.26
CA THR A 191 -5.11 21.94 10.10
C THR A 191 -4.78 22.80 8.87
N LEU A 192 -4.30 24.04 9.03
CA LEU A 192 -3.83 24.86 7.90
C LEU A 192 -2.60 24.23 7.23
N ARG A 193 -1.62 23.81 8.04
CA ARG A 193 -0.40 23.16 7.57
C ARG A 193 -0.72 21.83 6.90
N LEU A 194 -1.58 21.04 7.51
CA LEU A 194 -2.04 19.76 6.97
C LEU A 194 -2.80 19.93 5.67
N SER A 195 -3.75 20.87 5.61
CA SER A 195 -4.52 21.15 4.39
C SER A 195 -3.63 21.55 3.22
N ARG A 196 -2.62 22.40 3.45
CA ARG A 196 -1.62 22.77 2.42
C ARG A 196 -0.83 21.56 1.90
N LYS A 197 -0.58 20.59 2.75
CA LYS A 197 0.17 19.38 2.39
C LYS A 197 -0.69 18.37 1.62
N TYR A 198 -1.91 18.12 2.07
CA TYR A 198 -2.74 17.01 1.61
C TYR A 198 -3.84 17.42 0.64
N ILE A 199 -4.43 18.61 0.77
CA ILE A 199 -5.49 19.09 -0.12
C ILE A 199 -4.89 19.95 -1.24
N LYS A 200 -5.03 19.51 -2.49
CA LYS A 200 -4.44 20.22 -3.64
C LYS A 200 -5.51 20.99 -4.43
N GLY A 201 -5.05 21.99 -5.19
CA GLY A 201 -5.93 22.73 -6.11
C GLY A 201 -6.83 23.77 -5.45
N MET A 202 -6.62 24.12 -4.18
CA MET A 202 -7.40 25.14 -3.48
C MET A 202 -6.98 26.56 -3.90
N PRO A 203 -7.93 27.49 -4.08
CA PRO A 203 -7.62 28.89 -4.39
C PRO A 203 -6.86 29.58 -3.23
N ASN A 204 -7.18 29.25 -2.01
CA ASN A 204 -6.46 29.56 -0.78
C ASN A 204 -6.82 28.53 0.30
N TYR A 205 -6.16 28.63 1.46
CA TYR A 205 -6.36 27.70 2.59
C TYR A 205 -6.96 28.37 3.81
N LYS A 206 -7.81 29.41 3.61
CA LYS A 206 -8.65 29.93 4.69
C LYS A 206 -9.70 28.89 5.06
N GLN A 207 -10.08 28.85 6.33
CA GLN A 207 -11.02 27.88 6.87
C GLN A 207 -12.37 27.91 6.11
N THR A 208 -12.92 29.10 5.85
CA THR A 208 -14.16 29.27 5.08
C THR A 208 -14.04 28.75 3.64
N THR A 209 -12.90 28.99 2.97
CA THR A 209 -12.68 28.48 1.61
C THR A 209 -12.57 26.97 1.58
N LEU A 210 -11.90 26.39 2.58
CA LEU A 210 -11.80 24.92 2.71
C LEU A 210 -13.18 24.33 2.98
N ALA A 211 -13.96 24.92 3.91
CA ALA A 211 -15.30 24.47 4.22
C ALA A 211 -16.20 24.45 2.98
N ASP A 212 -16.23 25.55 2.22
CA ASP A 212 -17.01 25.66 0.97
C ASP A 212 -16.61 24.58 -0.05
N CYS A 213 -15.31 24.41 -0.27
CA CYS A 213 -14.80 23.43 -1.25
C CYS A 213 -15.01 21.97 -0.82
N LEU A 214 -15.02 21.70 0.48
CA LEU A 214 -15.20 20.36 1.04
C LEU A 214 -16.68 20.04 1.35
N GLY A 215 -17.58 21.00 1.18
CA GLY A 215 -19.01 20.84 1.47
C GLY A 215 -19.32 20.80 2.97
N ILE A 216 -18.46 21.40 3.81
CA ILE A 216 -18.65 21.52 5.25
C ILE A 216 -19.59 22.70 5.53
N SER A 217 -20.64 22.46 6.32
CA SER A 217 -21.62 23.50 6.65
C SER A 217 -21.05 24.45 7.72
N VAL A 218 -21.00 25.72 7.39
CA VAL A 218 -20.65 26.80 8.33
C VAL A 218 -21.94 27.47 8.81
N LYS A 219 -22.19 27.51 10.13
CA LYS A 219 -23.38 28.16 10.71
C LYS A 219 -23.14 29.67 10.87
N ASP A 220 -22.23 30.03 11.78
CA ASP A 220 -21.87 31.41 12.07
C ASP A 220 -20.36 31.58 12.03
N ALA A 221 -19.82 32.03 10.89
CA ALA A 221 -18.38 32.31 10.78
C ALA A 221 -17.94 33.42 11.77
N HIS A 222 -16.73 33.31 12.29
CA HIS A 222 -16.17 34.19 13.32
C HIS A 222 -16.85 34.08 14.70
N ARG A 223 -17.37 32.89 15.01
CA ARG A 223 -17.74 32.45 16.35
C ARG A 223 -16.87 31.24 16.69
N ALA A 224 -16.12 31.35 17.77
CA ALA A 224 -15.07 30.40 18.12
C ALA A 224 -15.54 28.93 18.14
N ALA A 225 -16.78 28.65 18.59
CA ALA A 225 -17.29 27.27 18.62
C ALA A 225 -17.61 26.73 17.21
N ASP A 226 -18.19 27.55 16.33
CA ASP A 226 -18.51 27.15 14.96
C ASP A 226 -17.22 26.99 14.13
N ASP A 227 -16.22 27.87 14.33
CA ASP A 227 -14.91 27.76 13.68
C ASP A 227 -14.13 26.54 14.22
N ALA A 228 -14.21 26.22 15.50
CA ALA A 228 -13.68 24.97 16.04
C ALA A 228 -14.37 23.73 15.43
N GLN A 229 -15.70 23.74 15.26
CA GLN A 229 -16.44 22.66 14.60
C GLN A 229 -15.94 22.45 13.17
N VAL A 230 -15.85 23.50 12.37
CA VAL A 230 -15.36 23.45 10.98
C VAL A 230 -13.89 22.98 10.94
N CYS A 231 -13.05 23.44 11.86
CA CYS A 231 -11.66 22.99 12.00
C CYS A 231 -11.57 21.48 12.21
N GLY A 232 -12.42 20.93 13.09
CA GLY A 232 -12.48 19.50 13.36
C GLY A 232 -12.93 18.68 12.15
N GLU A 233 -13.92 19.16 11.39
CA GLU A 233 -14.40 18.51 10.17
C GLU A 233 -13.35 18.57 9.04
N ILE A 234 -12.60 19.68 8.91
CA ILE A 234 -11.46 19.77 7.99
C ILE A 234 -10.38 18.73 8.38
N LEU A 235 -10.10 18.56 9.68
CA LEU A 235 -9.15 17.54 10.13
C LEU A 235 -9.61 16.14 9.73
N GLN A 236 -10.90 15.81 9.86
CA GLN A 236 -11.43 14.51 9.44
C GLN A 236 -11.19 14.23 7.96
N TYR A 237 -11.46 15.21 7.10
CA TYR A 237 -11.17 15.08 5.68
C TYR A 237 -9.68 14.81 5.44
N VAL A 238 -8.81 15.59 6.06
CA VAL A 238 -7.35 15.43 5.93
C VAL A 238 -6.88 14.08 6.46
N MET A 239 -7.47 13.57 7.54
CA MET A 239 -7.16 12.23 8.06
C MET A 239 -7.50 11.12 7.05
N GLY A 240 -8.58 11.28 6.27
CA GLY A 240 -8.91 10.40 5.14
C GLY A 240 -7.80 10.39 4.09
N GLU A 241 -7.36 11.56 3.62
CA GLU A 241 -6.27 11.69 2.64
C GLU A 241 -4.94 11.09 3.14
N ILE A 242 -4.62 11.29 4.43
CA ILE A 242 -3.42 10.71 5.06
C ILE A 242 -3.52 9.18 5.11
N LYS A 243 -4.68 8.65 5.46
CA LYS A 243 -4.92 7.20 5.49
C LYS A 243 -4.70 6.59 4.11
N ASP A 244 -5.26 7.19 3.06
CA ASP A 244 -5.12 6.72 1.69
C ASP A 244 -3.66 6.77 1.22
N GLU A 245 -2.91 7.83 1.60
CA GLU A 245 -1.47 7.93 1.32
C GLU A 245 -0.67 6.83 2.04
N ILE A 246 -0.99 6.53 3.31
CA ILE A 246 -0.34 5.46 4.09
C ILE A 246 -0.63 4.09 3.45
N GLU A 247 -1.88 3.82 3.07
CA GLU A 247 -2.28 2.56 2.43
C GLU A 247 -1.61 2.38 1.06
N GLU A 248 -1.51 3.44 0.27
CA GLU A 248 -0.82 3.38 -1.03
C GLU A 248 0.68 3.14 -0.84
N LYS A 249 1.32 3.80 0.13
CA LYS A 249 2.74 3.54 0.46
C LYS A 249 2.96 2.10 0.93
N LYS A 250 2.07 1.54 1.75
CA LYS A 250 2.12 0.12 2.15
C LYS A 250 2.01 -0.80 0.94
N ARG A 251 1.06 -0.55 0.05
CA ARG A 251 0.86 -1.32 -1.18
C ARG A 251 2.08 -1.24 -2.11
N GLN A 252 2.69 -0.06 -2.24
CA GLN A 252 3.92 0.11 -3.02
C GLN A 252 5.10 -0.61 -2.37
N PHE A 253 5.22 -0.56 -1.05
CA PHE A 253 6.23 -1.31 -0.30
C PHE A 253 6.07 -2.82 -0.50
N GLU A 254 4.86 -3.36 -0.36
CA GLU A 254 4.59 -4.80 -0.57
C GLU A 254 4.93 -5.25 -1.99
N LYS A 255 4.58 -4.46 -3.01
CA LYS A 255 4.95 -4.75 -4.41
C LYS A 255 6.47 -4.73 -4.64
N ALA A 256 7.17 -3.85 -3.95
CA ALA A 256 8.62 -3.72 -4.05
C ALA A 256 9.38 -4.69 -3.12
N CYS A 257 8.68 -5.36 -2.20
CA CYS A 257 9.30 -6.32 -1.30
C CYS A 257 9.74 -7.59 -2.06
N PRO A 258 10.95 -8.10 -1.84
CA PRO A 258 11.37 -9.39 -2.38
C PRO A 258 10.49 -10.53 -1.85
N THR A 259 10.31 -11.60 -2.65
CA THR A 259 9.63 -12.84 -2.19
C THR A 259 10.46 -13.57 -1.15
N GLU A 260 9.87 -14.54 -0.45
CA GLU A 260 10.57 -15.37 0.54
C GLU A 260 11.82 -16.05 -0.05
N GLU A 261 11.70 -16.61 -1.26
CA GLU A 261 12.85 -17.22 -1.95
C GLU A 261 13.95 -16.19 -2.31
N GLU A 262 13.56 -14.98 -2.71
CA GLU A 262 14.49 -13.89 -3.00
C GLU A 262 15.13 -13.35 -1.71
N LEU A 263 14.38 -13.34 -0.60
CA LEU A 263 14.91 -12.95 0.72
C LEU A 263 16.00 -13.91 1.21
N ALA A 264 15.96 -15.18 0.82
CA ALA A 264 17.04 -16.12 1.12
C ALA A 264 18.38 -15.71 0.44
N VAL A 265 18.31 -15.23 -0.81
CA VAL A 265 19.48 -14.65 -1.51
C VAL A 265 19.94 -13.36 -0.82
N CYS A 266 18.99 -12.48 -0.45
CA CYS A 266 19.29 -11.24 0.27
C CYS A 266 19.99 -11.52 1.61
N ALA A 267 19.47 -12.46 2.40
CA ALA A 267 20.04 -12.86 3.68
C ALA A 267 21.44 -13.45 3.50
N PHE A 268 21.66 -14.25 2.45
CA PHE A 268 22.96 -14.83 2.15
C PHE A 268 24.00 -13.77 1.78
N ILE A 269 23.65 -12.81 0.92
CA ILE A 269 24.49 -11.65 0.57
C ILE A 269 24.84 -10.85 1.83
N GLN A 270 23.83 -10.54 2.68
CA GLN A 270 24.05 -9.80 3.92
C GLN A 270 24.95 -10.55 4.89
N ASN A 271 24.84 -11.88 4.97
CA ASN A 271 25.71 -12.72 5.79
C ASN A 271 27.16 -12.72 5.30
N ILE A 272 27.39 -12.76 3.97
CA ILE A 272 28.74 -12.60 3.40
C ILE A 272 29.36 -11.27 3.85
N ILE A 273 28.63 -10.18 3.74
CA ILE A 273 29.07 -8.83 4.11
C ILE A 273 29.36 -8.77 5.62
N ALA A 274 28.46 -9.30 6.46
CA ALA A 274 28.63 -9.33 7.92
C ALA A 274 29.84 -10.17 8.36
N ARG A 275 30.09 -11.33 7.73
CA ARG A 275 31.27 -12.17 8.01
C ARG A 275 32.58 -11.48 7.63
N ALA A 276 32.55 -10.55 6.68
CA ALA A 276 33.72 -9.75 6.33
C ALA A 276 33.96 -8.58 7.31
N GLY A 277 33.16 -8.48 8.40
CA GLY A 277 33.29 -7.47 9.45
C GLY A 277 32.64 -6.13 9.11
N GLU A 278 31.81 -6.08 8.07
CA GLU A 278 31.13 -4.85 7.65
C GLU A 278 29.79 -4.66 8.39
N GLU A 279 29.45 -3.42 8.69
CA GLU A 279 28.15 -3.06 9.26
C GLU A 279 27.06 -3.15 8.19
N THR A 280 25.95 -3.84 8.49
CA THR A 280 24.87 -4.13 7.53
C THR A 280 23.58 -3.32 7.77
N LEU A 281 23.58 -2.42 8.76
CA LEU A 281 22.39 -1.65 9.19
C LEU A 281 21.69 -0.87 8.05
N PHE A 282 22.45 -0.39 7.09
CA PHE A 282 21.94 0.42 5.99
C PHE A 282 21.66 -0.36 4.70
N ILE A 283 21.84 -1.68 4.70
CA ILE A 283 21.48 -2.50 3.54
C ILE A 283 19.97 -2.58 3.40
N ARG A 284 19.51 -2.37 2.17
CA ARG A 284 18.09 -2.43 1.80
C ARG A 284 17.89 -3.24 0.54
N TYR A 285 16.71 -3.84 0.46
CA TYR A 285 16.32 -4.71 -0.64
C TYR A 285 15.00 -4.24 -1.23
N ARG A 286 14.94 -4.16 -2.56
CA ARG A 286 13.71 -3.86 -3.27
C ARG A 286 13.65 -4.56 -4.60
N ARG A 287 12.46 -4.91 -5.03
CA ARG A 287 12.20 -5.32 -6.41
C ARG A 287 11.88 -4.09 -7.24
N ASN A 288 12.57 -3.90 -8.36
CA ASN A 288 12.29 -2.82 -9.29
C ASN A 288 11.21 -3.21 -10.33
N SER A 289 10.78 -2.25 -11.17
CA SER A 289 9.75 -2.45 -12.19
C SER A 289 10.08 -3.53 -13.24
N SER A 290 11.34 -3.88 -13.39
CA SER A 290 11.81 -4.97 -14.27
C SER A 290 11.96 -6.30 -13.55
N ASN A 291 11.47 -6.41 -12.31
CA ASN A 291 11.55 -7.58 -11.44
C ASN A 291 12.98 -8.02 -11.09
N TYR A 292 13.93 -7.08 -11.04
CA TYR A 292 15.22 -7.31 -10.39
C TYR A 292 15.13 -7.00 -8.92
N VAL A 293 15.71 -7.84 -8.09
CA VAL A 293 15.98 -7.51 -6.70
C VAL A 293 17.31 -6.76 -6.64
N GLU A 294 17.28 -5.60 -6.06
CA GLU A 294 18.42 -4.72 -5.84
C GLU A 294 18.84 -4.77 -4.38
N ALA A 295 20.09 -5.10 -4.10
CA ALA A 295 20.71 -4.86 -2.80
C ALA A 295 21.39 -3.49 -2.85
N SER A 296 21.03 -2.60 -1.93
CA SER A 296 21.39 -1.18 -1.98
C SER A 296 21.75 -0.61 -0.62
N CYS A 297 22.53 0.48 -0.65
CA CYS A 297 22.77 1.38 0.45
C CYS A 297 22.58 2.79 -0.13
N LEU A 298 21.33 3.24 -0.31
CA LEU A 298 20.83 4.33 -1.14
C LEU A 298 20.98 4.03 -2.66
N TYR A 299 22.15 3.59 -3.11
CA TYR A 299 22.42 3.16 -4.49
C TYR A 299 22.59 1.64 -4.54
N PRO A 300 22.16 0.97 -5.63
CA PRO A 300 22.35 -0.46 -5.79
C PRO A 300 23.83 -0.82 -5.92
N PHE A 301 24.29 -1.82 -5.17
CA PHE A 301 25.61 -2.42 -5.33
C PHE A 301 25.55 -3.81 -5.95
N LEU A 302 24.36 -4.44 -5.95
CA LEU A 302 24.15 -5.77 -6.52
C LEU A 302 22.73 -5.89 -7.06
N LYS A 303 22.57 -6.68 -8.15
CA LYS A 303 21.26 -6.98 -8.75
C LYS A 303 21.17 -8.45 -9.10
N PHE A 304 20.04 -9.07 -8.77
CA PHE A 304 19.74 -10.43 -9.18
C PHE A 304 18.28 -10.58 -9.58
N LYS A 305 17.97 -11.68 -10.28
CA LYS A 305 16.62 -11.96 -10.74
C LYS A 305 16.34 -13.45 -10.81
N PHE A 306 15.11 -13.82 -10.47
CA PHE A 306 14.57 -15.15 -10.72
C PHE A 306 13.81 -15.14 -12.05
N SER A 307 14.28 -15.94 -12.98
CA SER A 307 13.72 -16.05 -14.33
C SER A 307 13.23 -17.47 -14.60
N ARG A 308 12.61 -17.69 -15.75
CA ARG A 308 12.21 -19.04 -16.18
C ARG A 308 13.40 -19.96 -16.46
N LYS A 309 14.56 -19.39 -16.87
CA LYS A 309 15.79 -20.13 -17.12
C LYS A 309 16.51 -20.50 -15.83
N GLY A 310 16.29 -19.76 -14.74
CA GLY A 310 16.96 -19.95 -13.46
C GLY A 310 17.15 -18.64 -12.70
N LYS A 311 17.84 -18.75 -11.56
CA LYS A 311 18.23 -17.62 -10.72
C LYS A 311 19.57 -17.10 -11.24
N TYR A 312 19.68 -15.79 -11.47
CA TYR A 312 20.95 -15.21 -11.92
C TYR A 312 21.25 -13.87 -11.23
N ILE A 313 22.50 -13.56 -11.14
CA ILE A 313 23.04 -12.31 -10.63
C ILE A 313 23.76 -11.58 -11.78
N ILE A 314 23.69 -10.26 -11.77
CA ILE A 314 24.42 -9.43 -12.75
C ILE A 314 25.81 -9.15 -12.21
N LEU A 315 26.82 -9.58 -12.97
CA LEU A 315 28.23 -9.41 -12.63
C LEU A 315 29.01 -8.76 -13.77
N PRO A 316 30.12 -8.08 -13.48
CA PRO A 316 31.09 -7.68 -14.51
C PRO A 316 31.63 -8.89 -15.28
N LYS A 317 31.89 -8.71 -16.57
CA LYS A 317 32.33 -9.79 -17.49
C LYS A 317 33.60 -10.52 -17.06
N GLN A 318 34.45 -9.90 -16.24
CA GLN A 318 35.66 -10.55 -15.66
C GLN A 318 35.34 -11.76 -14.81
N PHE A 319 34.09 -11.90 -14.30
CA PHE A 319 33.66 -13.07 -13.50
C PHE A 319 33.11 -14.24 -14.34
N ALA A 320 33.19 -14.20 -15.67
CA ALA A 320 32.70 -15.24 -16.56
C ALA A 320 33.35 -16.65 -16.31
N HIS A 321 34.52 -16.68 -15.67
CA HIS A 321 35.29 -17.92 -15.42
C HIS A 321 35.19 -18.43 -13.98
N HIS A 322 34.25 -17.96 -13.16
CA HIS A 322 34.07 -18.32 -11.76
C HIS A 322 33.11 -19.50 -11.52
N GLY A 323 32.93 -20.38 -12.52
CA GLY A 323 32.16 -21.61 -12.38
C GLY A 323 30.66 -21.45 -12.57
N PHE A 324 30.19 -20.25 -12.94
CA PHE A 324 28.79 -20.00 -13.29
C PHE A 324 28.48 -20.34 -14.75
N GLU A 325 27.29 -20.84 -15.01
CA GLU A 325 26.72 -20.75 -16.35
C GLU A 325 26.43 -19.28 -16.66
N VAL A 326 26.93 -18.75 -17.78
CA VAL A 326 26.87 -17.32 -18.08
C VAL A 326 26.14 -17.04 -19.39
N GLU A 327 25.45 -15.91 -19.42
CA GLU A 327 24.78 -15.33 -20.60
C GLU A 327 25.11 -13.83 -20.68
N ASP A 328 25.23 -13.30 -21.91
CA ASP A 328 25.46 -11.86 -22.08
C ASP A 328 24.25 -11.04 -21.61
N CYS A 329 24.54 -9.90 -21.03
CA CYS A 329 23.52 -8.95 -20.59
C CYS A 329 22.95 -8.16 -21.75
N THR A 330 21.65 -7.83 -21.65
CA THR A 330 21.03 -6.84 -22.54
C THR A 330 21.56 -5.42 -22.28
N VAL A 331 21.33 -4.49 -23.21
CA VAL A 331 21.74 -3.07 -23.04
C VAL A 331 21.17 -2.46 -21.76
N SER A 332 19.94 -2.80 -21.37
CA SER A 332 19.29 -2.33 -20.14
C SER A 332 19.90 -2.91 -18.85
N GLU A 333 20.64 -4.02 -18.94
CA GLU A 333 21.35 -4.67 -17.84
C GLU A 333 22.80 -4.23 -17.69
N GLY A 334 23.28 -3.35 -18.57
CA GLY A 334 24.64 -2.86 -18.60
C GLY A 334 25.44 -3.29 -19.83
N GLY A 335 24.79 -3.94 -20.80
CA GLY A 335 25.36 -4.30 -22.09
C GLY A 335 26.51 -5.31 -21.98
N THR A 336 27.44 -5.23 -22.93
CA THR A 336 28.57 -6.18 -23.08
C THR A 336 29.62 -6.14 -21.97
N SER A 337 29.51 -5.16 -21.02
CA SER A 337 30.41 -5.09 -19.86
C SER A 337 30.01 -6.02 -18.73
N ASN A 338 28.78 -6.55 -18.75
CA ASN A 338 28.21 -7.39 -17.72
C ASN A 338 27.72 -8.73 -18.29
N ILE A 339 27.55 -9.68 -17.39
CA ILE A 339 27.01 -11.02 -17.65
C ILE A 339 25.91 -11.35 -16.66
N ARG A 340 25.00 -12.22 -17.06
CA ARG A 340 24.09 -12.95 -16.18
C ARG A 340 24.81 -14.22 -15.72
N ALA A 341 25.16 -14.30 -14.47
CA ALA A 341 25.75 -15.49 -13.86
C ALA A 341 24.64 -16.29 -13.17
N TYR A 342 24.32 -17.47 -13.72
CA TYR A 342 23.27 -18.35 -13.21
C TYR A 342 23.77 -19.17 -12.04
N PHE A 343 22.94 -19.32 -10.99
CA PHE A 343 23.24 -20.13 -9.82
C PHE A 343 22.02 -20.96 -9.40
N SER A 344 22.24 -22.12 -8.86
CA SER A 344 21.22 -23.02 -8.33
C SER A 344 21.20 -23.00 -6.80
N TYR A 345 22.36 -22.91 -6.18
CA TYR A 345 22.53 -22.93 -4.73
C TYR A 345 23.13 -21.63 -4.22
N LEU A 346 22.67 -21.18 -3.04
CA LEU A 346 23.20 -19.95 -2.42
C LEU A 346 24.71 -20.00 -2.17
N THR A 347 25.22 -21.21 -1.87
CA THR A 347 26.66 -21.44 -1.63
C THR A 347 27.55 -21.12 -2.84
N GLU A 348 27.01 -21.14 -4.05
CA GLU A 348 27.77 -20.75 -5.25
C GLU A 348 28.16 -19.26 -5.22
N LEU A 349 27.39 -18.42 -4.52
CA LEU A 349 27.68 -17.01 -4.36
C LEU A 349 28.91 -16.73 -3.48
N GLU A 350 29.42 -17.74 -2.73
CA GLU A 350 30.69 -17.62 -2.01
C GLU A 350 31.90 -17.41 -2.95
N THR A 351 31.82 -17.92 -4.18
CA THR A 351 32.89 -17.76 -5.18
C THR A 351 33.10 -16.29 -5.59
N ILE A 352 32.08 -15.43 -5.34
CA ILE A 352 32.14 -13.99 -5.61
C ILE A 352 32.05 -13.16 -4.33
N ALA A 353 32.29 -13.75 -3.15
CA ALA A 353 32.17 -13.07 -1.87
C ALA A 353 33.03 -11.79 -1.81
N GLU A 354 34.25 -11.83 -2.30
CA GLU A 354 35.16 -10.67 -2.34
C GLU A 354 34.58 -9.53 -3.18
N TYR A 355 33.96 -9.85 -4.32
CA TYR A 355 33.30 -8.86 -5.16
C TYR A 355 32.08 -8.24 -4.47
N ILE A 356 31.26 -9.06 -3.82
CA ILE A 356 30.07 -8.59 -3.06
C ILE A 356 30.50 -7.57 -1.99
N VAL A 357 31.53 -7.93 -1.22
CA VAL A 357 32.07 -7.07 -0.14
C VAL A 357 32.69 -5.78 -0.70
N ALA A 358 33.48 -5.90 -1.77
CA ALA A 358 34.11 -4.74 -2.41
C ALA A 358 33.08 -3.76 -2.97
N SER A 359 32.04 -4.27 -3.68
CA SER A 359 30.95 -3.46 -4.22
C SER A 359 30.15 -2.77 -3.13
N TYR A 360 29.88 -3.48 -2.03
CA TYR A 360 29.22 -2.89 -0.86
C TYR A 360 30.06 -1.76 -0.24
N ARG A 361 31.37 -1.98 -0.02
CA ARG A 361 32.28 -0.98 0.56
C ARG A 361 32.32 0.31 -0.27
N GLU A 362 32.36 0.20 -1.59
CA GLU A 362 32.36 1.34 -2.48
C GLU A 362 31.09 2.19 -2.35
N ILE A 363 29.94 1.51 -2.40
CA ILE A 363 28.63 2.18 -2.26
C ILE A 363 28.44 2.73 -0.84
N ARG A 364 28.89 2.00 0.21
CA ARG A 364 28.85 2.46 1.59
C ARG A 364 29.63 3.78 1.78
N LYS A 365 30.84 3.87 1.25
CA LYS A 365 31.63 5.11 1.27
C LYS A 365 30.92 6.27 0.56
N SER A 366 30.22 5.99 -0.53
CA SER A 366 29.45 7.00 -1.27
C SER A 366 28.21 7.47 -0.47
N PHE A 367 27.55 6.55 0.20
CA PHE A 367 26.44 6.82 1.10
C PHE A 367 26.88 7.70 2.28
N GLU A 368 27.95 7.34 2.96
CA GLU A 368 28.50 8.10 4.10
C GLU A 368 28.88 9.53 3.70
N ARG A 369 29.54 9.70 2.55
CA ARG A 369 29.81 11.04 2.00
C ARG A 369 28.52 11.84 1.75
N TYR A 370 27.47 11.19 1.25
CA TYR A 370 26.20 11.85 0.96
C TYR A 370 25.50 12.32 2.24
N ILE A 371 25.36 11.46 3.24
CA ILE A 371 24.66 11.79 4.48
C ILE A 371 25.42 12.78 5.38
N ASN A 372 26.75 12.85 5.24
CA ASN A 372 27.59 13.80 5.98
C ASN A 372 27.67 15.19 5.32
N ASN A 373 27.12 15.34 4.10
CA ASN A 373 27.17 16.60 3.37
C ASN A 373 26.24 17.67 3.96
N SER A 374 25.06 17.30 4.45
CA SER A 374 24.11 18.19 5.12
C SER A 374 23.02 17.42 5.88
N ASN A 375 22.40 18.03 6.87
CA ASN A 375 21.25 17.46 7.59
C ASN A 375 20.09 17.15 6.62
N ARG A 376 19.87 17.99 5.62
CA ARG A 376 18.86 17.77 4.58
C ARG A 376 19.16 16.51 3.76
N ALA A 377 20.39 16.34 3.30
CA ALA A 377 20.81 15.14 2.55
C ALA A 377 20.64 13.88 3.39
N ARG A 378 20.97 13.96 4.67
CA ARG A 378 20.77 12.86 5.64
C ARG A 378 19.29 12.49 5.77
N THR A 379 18.41 13.47 5.97
CA THR A 379 16.96 13.24 6.08
C THR A 379 16.39 12.63 4.80
N GLU A 380 16.74 13.18 3.63
CA GLU A 380 16.31 12.65 2.32
C GLU A 380 16.77 11.19 2.12
N ALA A 381 18.04 10.88 2.44
CA ALA A 381 18.57 9.52 2.35
C ALA A 381 17.82 8.55 3.28
N MET A 382 17.61 8.95 4.54
CA MET A 382 16.90 8.10 5.51
C MET A 382 15.44 7.84 5.11
N GLN A 383 14.75 8.82 4.54
CA GLN A 383 13.40 8.63 3.99
C GLN A 383 13.38 7.58 2.88
N ILE A 384 14.35 7.62 1.96
CA ILE A 384 14.44 6.67 0.84
C ILE A 384 14.71 5.25 1.36
N ILE A 385 15.67 5.07 2.27
CA ILE A 385 16.05 3.75 2.76
C ILE A 385 15.00 3.15 3.70
N ASN A 386 14.29 3.96 4.48
CA ASN A 386 13.23 3.48 5.37
C ASN A 386 11.99 2.98 4.61
N GLY A 387 11.79 3.40 3.35
CA GLY A 387 10.75 2.88 2.45
C GLY A 387 11.12 1.57 1.73
N GLN A 388 12.17 0.86 2.14
CA GLN A 388 12.63 -0.38 1.53
C GLN A 388 12.79 -1.50 2.57
N LYS A 389 12.72 -2.78 2.14
CA LYS A 389 12.88 -3.93 3.05
C LYS A 389 14.30 -3.96 3.63
N ALA A 390 14.40 -3.92 4.95
CA ALA A 390 15.61 -4.24 5.69
C ALA A 390 15.54 -5.67 6.22
N LEU A 391 16.69 -6.29 6.50
CA LEU A 391 16.79 -7.53 7.24
C LEU A 391 17.61 -7.28 8.51
N SER A 392 17.05 -7.60 9.66
CA SER A 392 17.77 -7.61 10.93
C SER A 392 18.74 -8.81 10.98
N THR A 393 19.72 -8.76 11.86
CA THR A 393 20.64 -9.87 12.07
C THR A 393 19.91 -11.15 12.50
N THR A 394 18.80 -11.04 13.23
CA THR A 394 17.98 -12.18 13.65
C THR A 394 17.23 -12.77 12.46
N GLU A 395 16.54 -11.94 11.65
CA GLU A 395 15.86 -12.39 10.43
C GLU A 395 16.83 -13.09 9.46
N VAL A 396 18.05 -12.57 9.27
CA VAL A 396 19.06 -13.19 8.42
C VAL A 396 19.39 -14.61 8.91
N LYS A 397 19.57 -14.81 10.21
CA LYS A 397 19.85 -16.14 10.78
C LYS A 397 18.67 -17.08 10.59
N GLU A 398 17.46 -16.66 10.93
CA GLU A 398 16.23 -17.44 10.78
C GLU A 398 15.99 -17.87 9.33
N ILE A 399 16.13 -16.95 8.37
CA ILE A 399 15.97 -17.26 6.95
C ILE A 399 16.98 -18.31 6.49
N LEU A 400 18.25 -18.16 6.87
CA LEU A 400 19.30 -19.09 6.47
C LEU A 400 19.18 -20.46 7.15
N GLU A 401 18.72 -20.54 8.39
CA GLU A 401 18.42 -21.78 9.10
C GLU A 401 17.22 -22.51 8.46
N ASN A 402 16.15 -21.80 8.14
CA ASN A 402 14.98 -22.35 7.46
C ASN A 402 15.34 -22.90 6.07
N GLU A 403 16.21 -22.20 5.33
CA GLU A 403 16.71 -22.66 4.02
C GLU A 403 17.55 -23.94 4.15
N LYS A 404 18.35 -24.10 5.21
CA LYS A 404 19.08 -25.35 5.50
C LYS A 404 18.12 -26.49 5.84
N LEU A 405 17.17 -26.27 6.74
CA LEU A 405 16.17 -27.25 7.15
C LEU A 405 15.27 -27.71 5.99
N SER A 406 14.92 -26.82 5.08
CA SER A 406 14.14 -27.17 3.89
C SER A 406 14.91 -28.08 2.93
N LYS A 407 16.22 -27.84 2.78
CA LYS A 407 17.11 -28.70 1.98
C LYS A 407 17.36 -30.06 2.63
N GLU A 408 17.54 -30.13 3.95
CA GLU A 408 17.67 -31.37 4.69
C GLU A 408 16.39 -32.21 4.63
N LYS A 409 15.22 -31.60 4.74
CA LYS A 409 13.92 -32.27 4.55
C LYS A 409 13.72 -32.78 3.12
N SER A 410 14.17 -32.02 2.13
CA SER A 410 14.14 -32.44 0.73
C SER A 410 15.10 -33.60 0.46
N ALA A 411 16.29 -33.57 1.03
CA ALA A 411 17.27 -34.65 0.93
C ALA A 411 16.84 -35.91 1.71
N ALA A 412 16.21 -35.77 2.88
CA ALA A 412 15.70 -36.89 3.67
C ALA A 412 14.46 -37.58 3.05
N ASN A 413 13.72 -36.89 2.19
CA ASN A 413 12.58 -37.43 1.43
C ASN A 413 12.99 -38.01 0.06
N GLU A 414 14.24 -37.93 -0.36
CA GLU A 414 14.74 -38.66 -1.50
C GLU A 414 15.00 -40.15 -1.12
N LYS A 415 13.89 -40.92 -0.99
CA LYS A 415 13.96 -42.36 -1.27
C LYS A 415 14.46 -42.52 -2.70
N PRO A 416 15.33 -43.52 -3.00
CA PRO A 416 15.79 -43.77 -4.37
C PRO A 416 14.55 -43.93 -5.24
N ARG A 417 14.27 -42.93 -6.06
CA ARG A 417 13.24 -43.01 -7.09
C ARG A 417 13.64 -44.14 -8.03
N GLN A 418 12.92 -45.25 -7.91
CA GLN A 418 12.74 -46.12 -9.08
C GLN A 418 12.30 -45.21 -10.23
N PRO A 419 12.79 -45.42 -11.46
CA PRO A 419 12.39 -44.61 -12.60
C PRO A 419 10.88 -44.74 -12.74
N SER A 420 10.16 -43.78 -12.17
CA SER A 420 8.72 -43.64 -12.39
C SER A 420 8.54 -43.25 -13.85
N ALA A 421 7.68 -44.02 -14.48
CA ALA A 421 7.21 -43.86 -15.84
C ALA A 421 7.17 -42.38 -16.26
N THR A 422 7.81 -42.10 -17.35
CA THR A 422 7.75 -40.95 -18.24
C THR A 422 6.58 -40.02 -17.91
N THR A 423 6.86 -38.89 -17.29
CA THR A 423 5.95 -37.74 -17.39
C THR A 423 5.95 -37.35 -18.86
N SER A 424 4.97 -37.83 -19.60
CA SER A 424 4.76 -37.47 -20.99
C SER A 424 4.72 -35.94 -21.06
N LYS A 425 5.65 -35.36 -21.79
CA LYS A 425 5.67 -33.94 -22.11
C LYS A 425 4.29 -33.58 -22.66
N ILE A 426 3.55 -32.67 -22.07
CA ILE A 426 2.27 -32.21 -22.62
C ILE A 426 2.59 -31.49 -23.92
N THR A 427 2.26 -32.11 -25.03
CA THR A 427 2.51 -31.63 -26.39
C THR A 427 1.20 -31.25 -27.07
N ARG A 428 1.28 -30.74 -28.31
CA ARG A 428 0.12 -30.38 -29.14
C ARG A 428 -0.88 -31.53 -29.28
N GLU A 429 -0.40 -32.77 -29.38
CA GLU A 429 -1.19 -33.99 -29.52
C GLU A 429 -1.96 -34.36 -28.23
N SER A 430 -1.57 -33.76 -27.08
CA SER A 430 -2.23 -34.00 -25.79
C SER A 430 -3.57 -33.27 -25.63
N VAL A 431 -3.94 -32.41 -26.58
CA VAL A 431 -5.14 -31.57 -26.52
C VAL A 431 -5.96 -31.67 -27.79
N GLU A 432 -7.28 -31.63 -27.63
CA GLU A 432 -8.21 -31.45 -28.73
C GLU A 432 -8.41 -29.97 -29.02
N ILE A 433 -8.26 -29.54 -30.29
CA ILE A 433 -8.33 -28.14 -30.70
C ILE A 433 -9.57 -27.95 -31.56
N ASN A 434 -10.50 -27.14 -31.04
CA ASN A 434 -11.74 -26.75 -31.71
C ASN A 434 -11.83 -25.22 -31.71
N PRO A 435 -11.25 -24.54 -32.72
CA PRO A 435 -11.22 -23.08 -32.78
C PRO A 435 -12.63 -22.49 -32.82
N LYS A 436 -12.88 -21.44 -32.06
CA LYS A 436 -14.16 -20.72 -32.03
C LYS A 436 -14.27 -19.61 -33.06
N HIS A 437 -13.14 -19.20 -33.61
CA HIS A 437 -13.05 -18.14 -34.59
C HIS A 437 -12.34 -18.65 -35.84
N THR A 438 -12.93 -18.39 -37.03
CA THR A 438 -12.34 -18.75 -38.31
C THR A 438 -11.64 -17.52 -38.89
N ARG A 439 -10.33 -17.57 -39.01
CA ARG A 439 -9.53 -16.50 -39.62
C ARG A 439 -9.64 -16.53 -41.15
N VAL A 440 -9.34 -15.38 -41.76
CA VAL A 440 -9.21 -15.29 -43.22
C VAL A 440 -8.16 -16.31 -43.69
N PRO A 441 -8.52 -17.32 -44.51
CA PRO A 441 -7.56 -18.31 -44.97
C PRO A 441 -6.52 -17.67 -45.91
N LEU A 442 -5.32 -18.24 -45.96
CA LEU A 442 -4.21 -17.73 -46.76
C LEU A 442 -4.57 -17.53 -48.23
N SER A 443 -5.43 -18.38 -48.80
CA SER A 443 -5.90 -18.31 -50.17
C SER A 443 -6.76 -17.08 -50.51
N LEU A 444 -7.33 -16.42 -49.49
CA LEU A 444 -8.17 -15.22 -49.64
C LEU A 444 -7.46 -13.92 -49.32
N ILE A 445 -6.21 -13.97 -48.87
CA ILE A 445 -5.42 -12.77 -48.55
C ILE A 445 -5.05 -12.06 -49.85
N LYS A 446 -5.47 -10.78 -49.93
CA LYS A 446 -5.05 -9.91 -51.04
C LYS A 446 -3.59 -9.48 -50.83
N ASN A 447 -2.87 -9.31 -51.93
CA ASN A 447 -1.47 -8.82 -51.92
C ASN A 447 -0.47 -9.70 -51.11
N LEU A 448 -0.70 -11.00 -50.97
CA LEU A 448 0.17 -11.90 -50.23
C LEU A 448 1.62 -11.93 -50.75
N GLY A 449 1.85 -11.60 -52.03
CA GLY A 449 3.18 -11.49 -52.67
C GLY A 449 3.70 -10.05 -52.81
N ASP A 450 2.98 -9.04 -52.31
CA ASP A 450 3.34 -7.61 -52.40
C ASP A 450 3.24 -6.96 -51.01
N SER A 451 4.34 -7.05 -50.26
CA SER A 451 4.40 -6.60 -48.84
C SER A 451 4.17 -5.09 -48.69
N ASP A 452 4.63 -4.26 -49.65
CA ASP A 452 4.44 -2.82 -49.62
C ASP A 452 2.97 -2.42 -49.76
N LYS A 453 2.27 -3.10 -50.68
CA LYS A 453 0.84 -2.88 -50.91
C LYS A 453 0.01 -3.42 -49.77
N GLY A 454 0.35 -4.62 -49.28
CA GLY A 454 -0.26 -5.22 -48.09
C GLY A 454 -0.10 -4.32 -46.87
N TYR A 455 1.08 -3.78 -46.65
CA TYR A 455 1.34 -2.82 -45.55
C TYR A 455 0.46 -1.56 -45.69
N LYS A 456 0.48 -0.90 -46.85
CA LYS A 456 -0.28 0.35 -47.07
C LYS A 456 -1.79 0.16 -46.86
N GLN A 457 -2.35 -0.97 -47.28
CA GLN A 457 -3.80 -1.24 -47.21
C GLN A 457 -4.23 -1.84 -45.88
N GLY A 458 -3.39 -2.64 -45.23
CA GLY A 458 -3.75 -3.40 -44.03
C GLY A 458 -3.31 -2.75 -42.71
N SER A 459 -2.23 -1.96 -42.71
CA SER A 459 -1.71 -1.36 -41.46
C SER A 459 -2.71 -0.45 -40.73
N PRO A 460 -3.58 0.35 -41.38
CA PRO A 460 -4.56 1.14 -40.66
C PRO A 460 -5.50 0.30 -39.79
N TYR A 461 -5.93 -0.87 -40.30
CA TYR A 461 -6.76 -1.82 -39.54
C TYR A 461 -5.99 -2.45 -38.38
N TYR A 462 -4.72 -2.75 -38.56
CA TYR A 462 -3.86 -3.26 -37.49
C TYR A 462 -3.74 -2.25 -36.36
N TYR A 463 -3.42 -0.98 -36.64
CA TYR A 463 -3.28 0.05 -35.59
C TYR A 463 -4.60 0.30 -34.87
N ALA A 464 -5.72 0.39 -35.58
CA ALA A 464 -7.03 0.55 -34.94
C ALA A 464 -7.39 -0.66 -34.07
N GLY A 465 -7.07 -1.87 -34.51
CA GLY A 465 -7.27 -3.10 -33.73
C GLY A 465 -6.42 -3.14 -32.46
N GLU A 466 -5.16 -2.67 -32.51
CA GLU A 466 -4.30 -2.59 -31.32
C GLU A 466 -4.83 -1.59 -30.27
N GLU A 467 -5.40 -0.46 -30.70
CA GLU A 467 -6.04 0.47 -29.78
C GLU A 467 -7.27 -0.15 -29.09
N LEU A 468 -8.13 -0.85 -29.85
CA LEU A 468 -9.27 -1.56 -29.28
C LEU A 468 -8.85 -2.71 -28.35
N ARG A 469 -7.80 -3.45 -28.72
CA ARG A 469 -7.25 -4.51 -27.83
C ARG A 469 -6.76 -3.93 -26.50
N LYS A 470 -6.09 -2.78 -26.51
CA LYS A 470 -5.64 -2.07 -25.30
C LYS A 470 -6.82 -1.54 -24.48
N ALA A 471 -7.88 -1.09 -25.15
CA ALA A 471 -9.12 -0.64 -24.53
C ALA A 471 -9.97 -1.81 -23.95
N GLY A 472 -9.64 -3.07 -24.32
CA GLY A 472 -10.35 -4.25 -23.81
C GLY A 472 -11.46 -4.76 -24.72
N ASP A 473 -11.76 -4.10 -25.84
CA ASP A 473 -12.70 -4.59 -26.87
C ASP A 473 -12.01 -5.59 -27.78
N LEU A 474 -11.89 -6.83 -27.28
CA LEU A 474 -11.12 -7.90 -27.93
C LEU A 474 -11.81 -8.47 -29.16
N VAL A 475 -13.15 -8.45 -29.20
CA VAL A 475 -13.92 -9.00 -30.32
C VAL A 475 -13.75 -8.12 -31.55
N GLU A 476 -13.93 -6.81 -31.39
CA GLU A 476 -13.77 -5.87 -32.48
C GLU A 476 -12.30 -5.72 -32.87
N ALA A 477 -11.36 -5.83 -31.92
CA ALA A 477 -9.92 -5.89 -32.24
C ALA A 477 -9.57 -7.04 -33.15
N ILE A 478 -10.09 -8.25 -32.89
CA ILE A 478 -9.88 -9.43 -33.76
C ILE A 478 -10.47 -9.20 -35.15
N ARG A 479 -11.67 -8.62 -35.24
CA ARG A 479 -12.29 -8.28 -36.52
C ARG A 479 -11.42 -7.33 -37.34
N LEU A 480 -10.81 -6.33 -36.71
CA LEU A 480 -9.90 -5.42 -37.42
C LEU A 480 -8.58 -6.10 -37.79
N PHE A 481 -8.06 -7.01 -36.99
CA PHE A 481 -6.89 -7.81 -37.35
C PHE A 481 -7.19 -8.71 -38.54
N ASP A 482 -8.41 -9.28 -38.67
CA ASP A 482 -8.84 -10.01 -39.83
C ASP A 482 -8.89 -9.13 -41.09
N GLN A 483 -9.33 -7.87 -40.97
CA GLN A 483 -9.26 -6.92 -42.08
C GLN A 483 -7.82 -6.61 -42.48
N ALA A 484 -6.93 -6.38 -41.52
CA ALA A 484 -5.51 -6.17 -41.76
C ALA A 484 -4.91 -7.37 -42.54
N ARG A 485 -5.21 -8.58 -42.06
CA ARG A 485 -4.79 -9.84 -42.68
C ARG A 485 -5.35 -9.98 -44.11
N TYR A 486 -6.64 -9.72 -44.29
CA TYR A 486 -7.29 -9.79 -45.63
C TYR A 486 -6.63 -8.87 -46.64
N HIS A 487 -6.20 -7.68 -46.26
CA HIS A 487 -5.49 -6.74 -47.12
C HIS A 487 -4.02 -7.09 -47.36
N GLY A 488 -3.50 -8.13 -46.71
CA GLY A 488 -2.13 -8.60 -46.86
C GLY A 488 -1.11 -7.96 -45.93
N TYR A 489 -1.55 -7.38 -44.84
CA TYR A 489 -0.63 -6.96 -43.75
C TYR A 489 -0.09 -8.21 -43.04
N ASP A 490 1.14 -8.56 -43.33
CA ASP A 490 1.79 -9.82 -42.93
C ASP A 490 2.98 -9.56 -41.98
N ALA A 491 2.96 -8.44 -41.26
CA ALA A 491 4.02 -8.11 -40.33
C ALA A 491 3.96 -9.00 -39.07
N PRO A 492 5.10 -9.37 -38.50
CA PRO A 492 5.18 -10.13 -37.24
C PRO A 492 4.34 -9.53 -36.09
N ALA A 493 4.21 -8.20 -36.07
CA ALA A 493 3.40 -7.47 -35.11
C ALA A 493 1.91 -7.87 -35.15
N LEU A 494 1.37 -8.27 -36.32
CA LEU A 494 -0.01 -8.74 -36.43
C LEU A 494 -0.19 -10.09 -35.70
N TYR A 495 0.73 -11.03 -35.89
CA TYR A 495 0.70 -12.33 -35.19
C TYR A 495 0.77 -12.13 -33.68
N GLU A 496 1.64 -11.23 -33.21
CA GLU A 496 1.73 -10.90 -31.77
C GLU A 496 0.45 -10.27 -31.21
N ALA A 497 -0.19 -9.38 -31.98
CA ALA A 497 -1.43 -8.71 -31.56
C ALA A 497 -2.59 -9.72 -31.43
N TYR A 498 -2.78 -10.59 -32.41
CA TYR A 498 -3.76 -11.66 -32.35
C TYR A 498 -3.53 -12.61 -31.17
N VAL A 499 -2.30 -13.11 -31.02
CA VAL A 499 -1.95 -14.04 -29.92
C VAL A 499 -2.22 -13.40 -28.56
N LYS A 500 -1.94 -12.09 -28.39
CA LYS A 500 -2.27 -11.34 -27.17
C LYS A 500 -3.79 -11.24 -26.97
N ALA A 501 -4.57 -10.97 -28.03
CA ALA A 501 -6.03 -10.88 -27.97
C ALA A 501 -6.66 -12.21 -27.57
N TYR A 502 -6.32 -13.30 -28.26
CA TYR A 502 -6.83 -14.64 -27.94
C TYR A 502 -6.46 -15.11 -26.54
N ARG A 503 -5.24 -14.79 -26.07
CA ARG A 503 -4.83 -15.05 -24.67
C ARG A 503 -5.72 -14.31 -23.67
N GLN A 504 -6.03 -13.05 -23.92
CA GLN A 504 -6.91 -12.25 -23.07
C GLN A 504 -8.35 -12.81 -23.05
N MET A 505 -8.83 -13.29 -24.18
CA MET A 505 -10.14 -13.97 -24.29
C MET A 505 -10.14 -15.39 -23.70
N LYS A 506 -8.99 -15.94 -23.32
CA LYS A 506 -8.80 -17.35 -22.94
C LYS A 506 -9.21 -18.31 -24.05
N ASP A 507 -9.12 -17.90 -25.30
CA ASP A 507 -9.34 -18.72 -26.48
C ASP A 507 -8.02 -19.36 -26.92
N TYR A 508 -7.65 -20.42 -26.20
CA TYR A 508 -6.35 -21.08 -26.37
C TYR A 508 -6.28 -21.90 -27.66
N GLU A 509 -7.41 -22.35 -28.19
CA GLU A 509 -7.51 -23.08 -29.45
C GLU A 509 -7.06 -22.20 -30.61
N ASN A 510 -7.65 -21.00 -30.74
CA ASN A 510 -7.25 -20.05 -31.79
C ASN A 510 -5.83 -19.51 -31.55
N GLU A 511 -5.39 -19.38 -30.31
CA GLU A 511 -4.01 -18.97 -30.00
C GLU A 511 -2.99 -20.00 -30.50
N ILE A 512 -3.25 -21.30 -30.28
CA ILE A 512 -2.35 -22.39 -30.71
C ILE A 512 -2.22 -22.40 -32.23
N GLU A 513 -3.33 -22.43 -32.95
CA GLU A 513 -3.32 -22.45 -34.43
C GLU A 513 -2.59 -21.25 -35.03
N LEU A 514 -2.78 -20.06 -34.43
CA LEU A 514 -2.11 -18.86 -34.91
C LEU A 514 -0.61 -18.88 -34.65
N CYS A 515 -0.19 -19.41 -33.49
CA CYS A 515 1.23 -19.61 -33.22
C CYS A 515 1.85 -20.60 -34.22
N GLU A 516 1.16 -21.71 -34.54
CA GLU A 516 1.63 -22.70 -35.50
C GLU A 516 1.80 -22.09 -36.89
N GLU A 517 0.80 -21.36 -37.40
CA GLU A 517 0.90 -20.63 -38.65
C GLU A 517 2.05 -19.60 -38.65
N GLY A 518 2.20 -18.85 -37.57
CA GLY A 518 3.27 -17.84 -37.45
C GLY A 518 4.67 -18.47 -37.42
N MET A 519 4.81 -19.66 -36.82
CA MET A 519 6.08 -20.42 -36.80
C MET A 519 6.52 -20.87 -38.19
N GLU A 520 5.58 -21.17 -39.06
CA GLU A 520 5.87 -21.57 -40.45
C GLU A 520 6.25 -20.39 -41.35
N ARG A 521 5.82 -19.17 -41.00
CA ARG A 521 5.89 -17.99 -41.87
C ARG A 521 6.92 -16.94 -41.45
N LEU A 522 7.33 -16.94 -40.20
CA LEU A 522 8.25 -15.94 -39.66
C LEU A 522 9.68 -16.50 -39.56
N ASP A 523 10.64 -15.59 -39.35
CA ASP A 523 12.04 -15.95 -39.12
C ASP A 523 12.24 -16.80 -37.84
N SER A 524 13.35 -17.52 -37.76
CA SER A 524 13.64 -18.50 -36.69
C SER A 524 13.61 -17.89 -35.27
N GLU A 525 13.98 -16.61 -35.11
CA GLU A 525 13.96 -15.94 -33.79
C GLU A 525 12.52 -15.74 -33.33
N ARG A 526 11.65 -15.25 -34.22
CA ARG A 526 10.23 -15.00 -33.93
C ARG A 526 9.43 -16.29 -33.84
N ALA A 527 9.76 -17.28 -34.66
CA ALA A 527 9.19 -18.63 -34.56
C ALA A 527 9.43 -19.23 -33.17
N GLY A 528 10.63 -19.08 -32.57
CA GLY A 528 10.93 -19.55 -31.23
C GLY A 528 10.09 -18.85 -30.13
N ILE A 529 9.78 -17.56 -30.31
CA ILE A 529 8.88 -16.83 -29.39
C ILE A 529 7.45 -17.38 -29.48
N LEU A 530 6.96 -17.65 -30.67
CA LEU A 530 5.63 -18.23 -30.90
C LEU A 530 5.53 -19.66 -30.40
N GLU A 531 6.59 -20.46 -30.56
CA GLU A 531 6.67 -21.82 -30.02
C GLU A 531 6.48 -21.84 -28.51
N ALA A 532 7.21 -21.00 -27.77
CA ALA A 532 7.06 -20.90 -26.34
C ALA A 532 5.64 -20.44 -25.91
N ARG A 533 4.99 -19.62 -26.73
CA ARG A 533 3.61 -19.18 -26.49
C ARG A 533 2.60 -20.30 -26.77
N ARG A 534 2.78 -21.05 -27.89
CA ARG A 534 2.01 -22.24 -28.23
C ARG A 534 2.05 -23.25 -27.08
N ASP A 535 3.24 -23.63 -26.62
CA ASP A 535 3.42 -24.61 -25.56
C ASP A 535 2.73 -24.20 -24.26
N LYS A 536 2.74 -22.90 -23.95
CA LYS A 536 1.98 -22.38 -22.82
C LYS A 536 0.47 -22.45 -23.04
N ALA A 537 -0.02 -22.16 -24.26
CA ALA A 537 -1.44 -22.26 -24.58
C ALA A 537 -1.92 -23.71 -24.52
N VAL A 538 -1.14 -24.67 -25.03
CA VAL A 538 -1.39 -26.13 -24.95
C VAL A 538 -1.55 -26.56 -23.48
N LYS A 539 -0.65 -26.15 -22.58
CA LYS A 539 -0.76 -26.48 -21.15
C LYS A 539 -2.02 -25.90 -20.51
N LEU A 540 -2.41 -24.67 -20.88
CA LEU A 540 -3.61 -24.03 -20.36
C LEU A 540 -4.89 -24.68 -20.88
N LEU A 541 -4.91 -25.08 -22.19
CA LEU A 541 -6.01 -25.80 -22.80
C LEU A 541 -6.17 -27.18 -22.17
N TYR A 542 -5.07 -27.93 -22.00
CA TYR A 542 -5.06 -29.23 -21.34
C TYR A 542 -5.66 -29.15 -19.92
N ALA A 543 -5.19 -28.20 -19.11
CA ALA A 543 -5.72 -27.99 -17.76
C ALA A 543 -7.22 -27.69 -17.77
N ARG A 544 -7.71 -26.90 -18.75
CA ARG A 544 -9.13 -26.59 -18.93
C ARG A 544 -9.94 -27.82 -19.31
N GLN A 545 -9.46 -28.65 -20.25
CA GLN A 545 -10.12 -29.87 -20.70
C GLN A 545 -10.20 -30.90 -19.55
N ILE A 546 -9.13 -31.07 -18.78
CA ILE A 546 -9.16 -31.94 -17.58
C ILE A 546 -10.16 -31.43 -16.52
N ALA A 547 -10.19 -30.12 -16.28
CA ALA A 547 -11.16 -29.53 -15.34
C ALA A 547 -12.62 -29.72 -15.81
N GLN A 548 -12.87 -29.63 -17.12
CA GLN A 548 -14.19 -29.88 -17.71
C GLN A 548 -14.58 -31.35 -17.59
N ARG A 549 -13.66 -32.30 -17.92
CA ARG A 549 -13.88 -33.75 -17.77
C ARG A 549 -14.20 -34.13 -16.33
N ASN A 550 -13.42 -33.64 -15.38
CA ASN A 550 -13.66 -33.88 -13.95
C ASN A 550 -15.01 -33.32 -13.46
N LYS A 551 -15.47 -32.21 -14.04
CA LYS A 551 -16.79 -31.62 -13.73
C LYS A 551 -17.91 -32.49 -14.32
N GLN A 552 -17.76 -33.03 -15.52
CA GLN A 552 -18.72 -33.92 -16.18
C GLN A 552 -18.81 -35.26 -15.43
N GLU A 553 -17.68 -35.87 -15.06
CA GLU A 553 -17.65 -37.11 -14.26
C GLU A 553 -18.33 -36.95 -12.91
N LYS A 554 -18.13 -35.79 -12.24
CA LYS A 554 -18.84 -35.48 -10.99
C LYS A 554 -20.34 -35.30 -11.20
N ALA A 555 -20.77 -34.76 -12.32
CA ALA A 555 -22.17 -34.60 -12.65
C ALA A 555 -22.82 -35.96 -13.00
N GLN A 556 -22.16 -36.81 -13.79
CA GLN A 556 -22.60 -38.16 -14.08
C GLN A 556 -22.73 -39.05 -12.85
N LYS A 557 -21.71 -39.05 -11.94
CA LYS A 557 -21.77 -39.76 -10.67
C LYS A 557 -22.89 -39.25 -9.77
N LYS A 558 -23.30 -38.01 -9.89
CA LYS A 558 -24.43 -37.42 -9.14
C LYS A 558 -25.76 -37.85 -9.74
N GLU A 559 -25.89 -37.98 -11.06
CA GLU A 559 -27.05 -38.51 -11.77
C GLU A 559 -27.21 -40.02 -11.56
N GLU A 560 -26.14 -40.81 -11.66
CA GLU A 560 -26.13 -42.23 -11.32
C GLU A 560 -26.57 -42.54 -9.90
N LYS A 561 -26.12 -41.72 -8.92
CA LYS A 561 -26.61 -41.80 -7.56
C LYS A 561 -28.09 -41.42 -7.41
N ALA A 562 -28.57 -40.46 -8.20
CA ALA A 562 -29.98 -40.08 -8.17
C ALA A 562 -30.88 -41.15 -8.80
N THR A 563 -30.44 -41.81 -9.89
CA THR A 563 -31.14 -42.92 -10.54
C THR A 563 -31.06 -44.22 -9.71
N ALA A 564 -29.93 -44.53 -9.06
CA ALA A 564 -29.82 -45.70 -8.17
C ALA A 564 -30.72 -45.56 -6.93
N ASN A 565 -30.91 -44.35 -6.41
CA ASN A 565 -31.84 -44.08 -5.29
C ASN A 565 -33.32 -44.11 -5.69
N SER A 566 -33.65 -44.15 -7.01
CA SER A 566 -35.05 -44.26 -7.48
C SER A 566 -35.50 -45.69 -7.77
N LEU A 567 -34.61 -46.69 -7.70
CA LEU A 567 -34.88 -48.08 -8.05
C LEU A 567 -34.99 -49.05 -6.86
N ASP A 568 -34.88 -48.56 -5.59
CA ASP A 568 -35.01 -49.41 -4.40
C ASP A 568 -36.16 -48.93 -3.51
N PRO A 569 -37.35 -49.64 -3.52
CA PRO A 569 -38.52 -49.20 -2.76
C PRO A 569 -38.48 -49.58 -1.26
N THR A 570 -37.36 -50.09 -0.71
CA THR A 570 -37.31 -50.63 0.65
C THR A 570 -36.44 -49.83 1.65
N ASN A 571 -36.15 -48.56 1.39
CA ASN A 571 -35.44 -47.77 2.38
C ASN A 571 -36.19 -46.47 2.75
N ALA A 572 -37.31 -46.67 3.49
CA ALA A 572 -38.03 -45.60 4.15
C ALA A 572 -37.31 -45.20 5.45
N ALA A 573 -36.12 -44.55 5.35
CA ALA A 573 -35.49 -43.86 6.48
C ALA A 573 -34.31 -42.96 6.00
N ASN A 574 -34.57 -41.98 5.14
CA ASN A 574 -33.65 -40.84 4.98
C ASN A 574 -34.49 -39.57 4.76
N ILE A 575 -35.04 -39.08 5.86
CA ILE A 575 -35.59 -37.72 5.91
C ILE A 575 -34.41 -36.76 5.63
N PRO A 576 -34.47 -35.86 4.63
CA PRO A 576 -33.44 -34.85 4.43
C PRO A 576 -33.34 -34.02 5.73
N LYS A 577 -32.15 -33.91 6.29
CA LYS A 577 -31.90 -33.05 7.47
C LYS A 577 -32.41 -31.66 7.17
N LYS A 578 -33.57 -31.28 7.68
CA LYS A 578 -34.15 -29.95 7.59
C LYS A 578 -33.09 -28.95 8.06
N GLY A 579 -32.79 -27.96 7.26
CA GLY A 579 -31.83 -26.90 7.62
C GLY A 579 -32.29 -26.24 8.92
N ARG A 580 -31.36 -25.85 9.77
CA ARG A 580 -31.65 -25.21 11.04
C ARG A 580 -32.40 -23.90 10.80
N ALA A 581 -33.58 -23.72 11.39
CA ALA A 581 -34.39 -22.51 11.25
C ALA A 581 -33.64 -21.29 11.79
N ILE A 582 -33.80 -20.13 11.13
CA ILE A 582 -33.08 -18.91 11.45
C ILE A 582 -34.03 -17.71 11.52
N LEU A 583 -33.76 -16.80 12.43
CA LEU A 583 -34.53 -15.60 12.71
C LEU A 583 -33.78 -14.37 12.22
N GLN A 584 -34.47 -13.47 11.56
CA GLN A 584 -34.03 -12.10 11.22
C GLN A 584 -34.56 -11.14 12.28
N LEU A 585 -33.71 -10.31 12.85
CA LEU A 585 -34.02 -9.42 13.96
C LEU A 585 -33.54 -7.98 13.69
N THR A 586 -34.16 -7.04 14.36
CA THR A 586 -33.68 -5.66 14.49
C THR A 586 -32.54 -5.58 15.52
N ASP A 587 -31.94 -4.41 15.67
CA ASP A 587 -30.84 -4.19 16.63
C ASP A 587 -31.28 -4.35 18.10
N ASP A 588 -32.55 -4.06 18.39
CA ASP A 588 -33.19 -4.25 19.70
C ASP A 588 -33.70 -5.71 19.93
N GLN A 589 -33.26 -6.66 19.10
CA GLN A 589 -33.57 -8.07 19.13
C GLN A 589 -35.06 -8.44 18.89
N THR A 590 -35.84 -7.53 18.31
CA THR A 590 -37.20 -7.81 17.89
C THR A 590 -37.21 -8.69 16.63
N ILE A 591 -38.00 -9.79 16.62
CA ILE A 591 -38.06 -10.68 15.47
C ILE A 591 -38.86 -10.03 14.35
N ILE A 592 -38.21 -9.83 13.21
CA ILE A 592 -38.81 -9.32 11.98
C ILE A 592 -39.45 -10.49 11.21
N ARG A 593 -38.68 -11.59 11.07
CA ARG A 593 -39.09 -12.74 10.27
C ARG A 593 -38.35 -14.01 10.67
N ALA A 594 -39.00 -15.14 10.50
CA ALA A 594 -38.44 -16.47 10.70
C ALA A 594 -38.40 -17.21 9.36
N PHE A 595 -37.30 -17.95 9.14
CA PHE A 595 -37.09 -18.78 7.96
C PHE A 595 -36.78 -20.23 8.41
N GLU A 596 -37.26 -21.23 7.65
CA GLU A 596 -37.01 -22.64 7.95
C GLU A 596 -35.55 -23.06 7.74
N SER A 597 -34.81 -22.29 6.96
CA SER A 597 -33.37 -22.52 6.69
C SER A 597 -32.65 -21.27 6.25
N VAL A 598 -31.31 -21.27 6.38
CA VAL A 598 -30.46 -20.21 5.79
C VAL A 598 -30.65 -20.09 4.27
N SER A 599 -30.91 -21.20 3.57
CA SER A 599 -31.14 -21.22 2.13
C SER A 599 -32.44 -20.50 1.73
N GLU A 600 -33.46 -20.59 2.53
CA GLU A 600 -34.72 -19.86 2.38
C GLU A 600 -34.52 -18.36 2.65
N ALA A 601 -33.82 -18.02 3.73
CA ALA A 601 -33.48 -16.64 4.06
C ALA A 601 -32.71 -15.97 2.91
N VAL A 602 -31.75 -16.67 2.27
CA VAL A 602 -31.01 -16.17 1.10
C VAL A 602 -31.94 -15.91 -0.10
N ARG A 603 -32.86 -16.84 -0.38
CA ARG A 603 -33.78 -16.68 -1.52
C ARG A 603 -34.70 -15.48 -1.36
N GLU A 604 -35.15 -15.22 -0.14
CA GLU A 604 -36.13 -14.19 0.12
C GLU A 604 -35.54 -12.81 0.42
N THR A 605 -34.32 -12.76 0.94
CA THR A 605 -33.66 -11.49 1.30
C THR A 605 -32.56 -11.08 0.33
N GLY A 606 -32.07 -12.00 -0.51
CA GLY A 606 -30.92 -11.74 -1.40
C GLY A 606 -29.57 -11.67 -0.66
N ILE A 607 -29.55 -11.82 0.65
CA ILE A 607 -28.34 -11.67 1.48
C ILE A 607 -27.49 -12.94 1.37
N ASN A 608 -26.17 -12.80 1.25
CA ASN A 608 -25.27 -13.93 1.09
C ASN A 608 -25.33 -14.92 2.27
N ALA A 609 -25.40 -16.23 1.95
CA ALA A 609 -25.52 -17.31 2.94
C ALA A 609 -24.39 -17.34 3.98
N LYS A 610 -23.16 -16.97 3.60
CA LYS A 610 -22.01 -16.90 4.51
C LYS A 610 -22.23 -15.77 5.53
N SER A 611 -22.59 -14.58 5.04
CA SER A 611 -22.85 -13.42 5.89
C SER A 611 -23.96 -13.69 6.91
N ILE A 612 -25.09 -14.32 6.49
CA ILE A 612 -26.17 -14.71 7.41
C ILE A 612 -25.67 -15.69 8.48
N ARG A 613 -24.88 -16.71 8.11
CA ARG A 613 -24.32 -17.67 9.06
C ARG A 613 -23.34 -17.05 10.04
N ASP A 614 -22.49 -16.13 9.56
CA ASP A 614 -21.49 -15.46 10.37
C ASP A 614 -22.16 -14.48 11.36
N ALA A 615 -23.21 -13.79 10.95
CA ALA A 615 -24.03 -12.98 11.84
C ALA A 615 -24.76 -13.85 12.89
N ALA A 616 -25.36 -14.98 12.48
CA ALA A 616 -26.07 -15.90 13.40
C ALA A 616 -25.15 -16.61 14.38
N LYS A 617 -23.85 -16.68 14.14
CA LYS A 617 -22.81 -17.20 15.03
C LYS A 617 -22.13 -16.13 15.88
N GLY A 618 -22.47 -14.85 15.69
CA GLY A 618 -21.85 -13.73 16.39
C GLY A 618 -20.45 -13.36 15.88
N ILE A 619 -20.05 -13.87 14.71
CA ILE A 619 -18.75 -13.53 14.08
C ILE A 619 -18.79 -12.11 13.51
N GLN A 620 -19.96 -11.66 13.06
CA GLN A 620 -20.22 -10.27 12.69
C GLN A 620 -21.56 -9.81 13.27
N LYS A 621 -21.73 -8.49 13.46
CA LYS A 621 -22.95 -7.96 14.11
C LYS A 621 -24.18 -8.05 13.21
N HIS A 622 -24.04 -7.73 11.92
CA HIS A 622 -25.16 -7.67 10.98
C HIS A 622 -24.86 -8.41 9.66
N ALA A 623 -25.92 -8.84 8.97
CA ALA A 623 -25.89 -9.23 7.57
C ALA A 623 -27.07 -8.58 6.86
N GLY A 624 -26.81 -7.79 5.80
CA GLY A 624 -27.83 -7.02 5.09
C GLY A 624 -28.54 -5.97 5.96
N GLY A 625 -27.86 -5.43 6.97
CA GLY A 625 -28.43 -4.45 7.91
C GLY A 625 -29.29 -5.05 9.04
N PHE A 626 -29.34 -6.37 9.18
CA PHE A 626 -30.14 -7.08 10.19
C PHE A 626 -29.30 -7.97 11.08
N CYS A 627 -29.71 -8.16 12.34
CA CYS A 627 -29.22 -9.21 13.23
C CYS A 627 -29.81 -10.55 12.85
N TRP A 628 -29.05 -11.64 13.10
CA TRP A 628 -29.47 -13.00 12.78
C TRP A 628 -29.19 -13.96 13.94
N ARG A 629 -30.11 -14.90 14.21
CA ARG A 629 -29.96 -15.91 15.25
C ARG A 629 -30.61 -17.22 14.84
N TYR A 630 -29.99 -18.34 15.12
CA TYR A 630 -30.65 -19.65 14.96
C TYR A 630 -31.78 -19.79 15.95
N LYS A 631 -32.93 -20.29 15.47
CA LYS A 631 -34.06 -20.64 16.37
C LYS A 631 -33.65 -21.82 17.23
N GLU A 632 -33.73 -21.67 18.54
CA GLU A 632 -33.51 -22.77 19.48
C GLU A 632 -34.63 -23.81 19.33
N SER A 633 -34.29 -25.12 19.29
CA SER A 633 -35.26 -26.19 19.34
C SER A 633 -35.83 -26.25 20.78
N GLU A 634 -37.14 -26.09 20.92
CA GLU A 634 -37.82 -26.37 22.18
C GLU A 634 -37.51 -27.82 22.56
N VAL A 635 -36.75 -28.02 23.61
CA VAL A 635 -36.64 -29.31 24.29
C VAL A 635 -37.90 -29.43 25.09
N HIS A 636 -38.86 -30.24 24.62
CA HIS A 636 -39.95 -30.70 25.47
C HIS A 636 -39.32 -31.53 26.61
N ALA A 637 -39.32 -30.97 27.81
CA ALA A 637 -39.23 -31.74 29.03
C ALA A 637 -40.51 -32.57 29.10
N VAL A 638 -40.38 -33.88 28.96
CA VAL A 638 -41.41 -34.84 29.35
C VAL A 638 -41.01 -35.33 30.73
N ASP A 639 -41.94 -35.17 31.65
CA ASP A 639 -41.90 -35.58 33.05
C ASP A 639 -41.42 -37.05 33.29
#